data_61a48a89090929f3490bb0c8be937e52
#
_entry.id   61a48a89090929f3490bb0c8be937e52
#
_cell.length_a   1.000
_cell.length_b   1.000
_cell.length_c   1.000
_cell.angle_alpha   90.00
_cell.angle_beta   90.00
_cell.angle_gamma   90.00
#
_symmetry.space_group_name_H-M   'P 1'
#
loop_
_entity.id
_entity.type
_entity.pdbx_description
1 polymer ?
#
loop_
_entity_poly.entity_id
_entity_poly.type
_entity_poly.pdbx_seq_one_letter_code
_entity_poly.pdbx_strand_id
1 'polypeptide(L)'
;MGTNRFRQYSPRICHSVWYNGLVILFLVFAVFAADVRNCLATEISMTIFNILIYVTLGFLFFDICLRSVAETTYVWSFYFLLDIVATSLMVLEIPALYVGSFSTSATSIGRAARIGISAAILIRLIHVGPFSGIPSILLAIPTASNTLEGRLAYKTITWVVASVFIFVFAAPVISVGTYYDVYQPSTATWLTNADVAFELYLRSCDSSAFIFYQQQLLIYPNSAEIIWVGYTGNSPCNSPQVDTTLPVPQTASADFVAQLSSPWDTTCSDGSVVPSGYIGVPLTPNLCPVDVSRIYRKTYSAGNFLAVIDTTQSVQDAAFLSIYRSIAIILIVGICVYYAYMCPYDLVLEPVRRILSRLTRVREDPVACLQSVPVLQTSPTLVRFKKASNPFSKWYWKRRLAGSSESAMEIAILERRVFQFANLLAVGFGAAGADIVRRNMTTSELDAMIPGSRVDAIFVHIRVENFQTITSVLHHKVVKFINIVSGIIHGIADEFCGTANKTDGETFSLVWELDKTSQPYLSHDMALTACAKICIAINRSLELREYTTYPPLIQKLPNFSVKLKFGIHKGWAIQGAIGSNLKIDPRYLSADVNTAELLERFNADLGTTILVSGDFLTGCSEEIRTMHRLVDKVKGKRGQVSVYSFDLDTDRALDPPDPGSSTITARQRADDRAWRKKGRLTSNMYDVLNSDRDFLNLREKYSSKFFDFYKNGLLNYLSGEWMIAKTALEQISHQAGFIDQPSLFVLKYMEKHSYEPPKNWDGNRPVSDNGDSLGYCN
;
A
#
# COMPACT_ATOMS: atom_id res chain seq x y z
N MET A 1 41.34 12.84 -10.49
CA MET A 1 40.08 13.57 -10.76
C MET A 1 39.05 12.82 -11.62
N GLY A 2 39.43 11.84 -12.44
CA GLY A 2 38.53 11.08 -13.33
C GLY A 2 37.64 10.05 -12.62
N THR A 3 38.14 9.36 -11.59
CA THR A 3 37.46 8.27 -10.88
C THR A 3 36.23 8.71 -10.09
N ASN A 4 36.19 9.93 -9.55
CA ASN A 4 35.06 10.44 -8.80
C ASN A 4 33.85 10.81 -9.70
N ARG A 5 34.10 11.27 -10.92
CA ARG A 5 33.03 11.58 -11.87
C ARG A 5 32.34 10.32 -12.39
N PHE A 6 33.12 9.28 -12.71
CA PHE A 6 32.57 8.02 -13.19
C PHE A 6 31.66 7.36 -12.13
N ARG A 7 32.07 7.37 -10.87
CA ARG A 7 31.24 6.85 -9.75
C ARG A 7 29.96 7.66 -9.51
N GLN A 8 29.92 8.92 -9.91
CA GLN A 8 28.73 9.78 -9.78
C GLN A 8 27.72 9.56 -10.92
N TYR A 9 28.19 9.21 -12.14
CA TYR A 9 27.31 9.01 -13.30
C TYR A 9 26.88 7.55 -13.49
N SER A 10 27.64 6.56 -12.99
CA SER A 10 27.34 5.14 -13.16
C SER A 10 25.95 4.72 -12.63
N PRO A 11 25.43 5.18 -11.47
CA PRO A 11 24.09 4.83 -11.04
C PRO A 11 22.98 5.37 -11.96
N ARG A 12 23.19 6.57 -12.54
CA ARG A 12 22.23 7.16 -13.48
C ARG A 12 22.15 6.38 -14.78
N ILE A 13 23.26 5.83 -15.25
CA ILE A 13 23.31 4.98 -16.46
C ILE A 13 22.60 3.65 -16.15
N CYS A 14 22.94 2.97 -15.05
CA CYS A 14 22.34 1.69 -14.68
C CYS A 14 20.82 1.76 -14.47
N HIS A 15 20.30 2.91 -14.01
CA HIS A 15 18.86 3.11 -13.82
C HIS A 15 18.14 3.70 -15.05
N SER A 16 18.86 3.94 -16.14
CA SER A 16 18.27 4.44 -17.39
C SER A 16 17.44 3.36 -18.08
N VAL A 17 16.23 3.70 -18.50
CA VAL A 17 15.31 2.80 -19.24
C VAL A 17 15.95 2.29 -20.53
N TRP A 18 16.67 3.17 -21.23
CA TRP A 18 17.36 2.81 -22.50
C TRP A 18 18.50 1.82 -22.28
N TYR A 19 19.32 2.02 -21.25
CA TYR A 19 20.40 1.09 -20.93
C TYR A 19 19.87 -0.29 -20.54
N ASN A 20 18.87 -0.34 -19.70
CA ASN A 20 18.24 -1.60 -19.28
C ASN A 20 17.54 -2.30 -20.45
N GLY A 21 16.90 -1.54 -21.36
CA GLY A 21 16.36 -2.06 -22.60
C GLY A 21 17.42 -2.72 -23.49
N LEU A 22 18.60 -2.09 -23.59
CA LEU A 22 19.73 -2.64 -24.33
C LEU A 22 20.28 -3.92 -23.68
N VAL A 23 20.41 -3.95 -22.35
CA VAL A 23 20.80 -5.16 -21.59
C VAL A 23 19.82 -6.30 -21.86
N ILE A 24 18.51 -6.04 -21.83
CA ILE A 24 17.49 -7.04 -22.13
C ILE A 24 17.63 -7.56 -23.55
N LEU A 25 17.86 -6.69 -24.53
CA LEU A 25 18.06 -7.10 -25.92
C LEU A 25 19.26 -8.05 -26.06
N PHE A 26 20.39 -7.73 -25.47
CA PHE A 26 21.58 -8.61 -25.48
C PHE A 26 21.33 -9.93 -24.73
N LEU A 27 20.57 -9.91 -23.63
CA LEU A 27 20.21 -11.12 -22.90
C LEU A 27 19.31 -12.03 -23.71
N VAL A 28 18.29 -11.48 -24.38
CA VAL A 28 17.40 -12.26 -25.28
C VAL A 28 18.20 -12.83 -26.45
N PHE A 29 19.07 -12.02 -27.06
CA PHE A 29 19.96 -12.49 -28.10
C PHE A 29 20.84 -13.66 -27.61
N ALA A 30 21.45 -13.54 -26.43
CA ALA A 30 22.31 -14.59 -25.86
C ALA A 30 21.57 -15.93 -25.67
N VAL A 31 20.27 -15.93 -25.35
CA VAL A 31 19.47 -17.17 -25.20
C VAL A 31 19.29 -17.90 -26.53
N PHE A 32 19.03 -17.16 -27.62
CA PHE A 32 18.62 -17.76 -28.90
C PHE A 32 19.71 -17.76 -29.96
N ALA A 33 20.81 -17.01 -29.78
CA ALA A 33 21.82 -16.79 -30.83
C ALA A 33 22.42 -18.09 -31.38
N ALA A 34 22.79 -19.03 -30.52
CA ALA A 34 23.39 -20.29 -30.93
C ALA A 34 22.40 -21.19 -31.68
N ASP A 35 21.14 -21.24 -31.22
CA ASP A 35 20.12 -22.06 -31.85
C ASP A 35 19.68 -21.47 -33.20
N VAL A 36 19.52 -20.16 -33.30
CA VAL A 36 19.21 -19.47 -34.54
C VAL A 36 20.33 -19.63 -35.58
N ARG A 37 21.62 -19.50 -35.11
CA ARG A 37 22.79 -19.78 -35.95
C ARG A 37 22.73 -21.20 -36.55
N ASN A 38 22.40 -22.21 -35.72
CA ASN A 38 22.34 -23.60 -36.15
C ASN A 38 21.12 -23.87 -37.06
N CYS A 39 20.00 -23.17 -36.88
CA CYS A 39 18.83 -23.26 -37.75
C CYS A 39 19.13 -22.71 -39.15
N LEU A 40 19.87 -21.59 -39.26
CA LEU A 40 20.18 -20.97 -40.55
C LEU A 40 21.21 -21.78 -41.37
N ALA A 41 22.13 -22.45 -40.69
CA ALA A 41 23.11 -23.42 -41.26
C ALA A 41 23.90 -22.93 -42.48
N THR A 42 24.14 -21.61 -42.62
CA THR A 42 24.95 -21.02 -43.71
C THR A 42 26.26 -20.49 -43.21
N GLU A 43 27.33 -20.52 -44.02
CA GLU A 43 28.67 -20.04 -43.61
C GLU A 43 28.69 -18.56 -43.22
N ILE A 44 27.93 -17.74 -43.98
CA ILE A 44 27.82 -16.30 -43.68
C ILE A 44 27.12 -16.07 -42.33
N SER A 45 26.04 -16.82 -42.07
CA SER A 45 25.34 -16.70 -40.77
C SER A 45 26.24 -17.11 -39.61
N MET A 46 27.02 -18.14 -39.76
CA MET A 46 27.99 -18.62 -38.76
C MET A 46 28.95 -17.52 -38.35
N THR A 47 29.55 -16.86 -39.33
CA THR A 47 30.53 -15.78 -39.06
C THR A 47 29.89 -14.58 -38.39
N ILE A 48 28.73 -14.14 -38.86
CA ILE A 48 28.00 -12.99 -38.29
C ILE A 48 27.57 -13.29 -36.87
N PHE A 49 26.95 -14.45 -36.61
CA PHE A 49 26.50 -14.80 -35.26
C PHE A 49 27.66 -14.98 -34.29
N ASN A 50 28.80 -15.52 -34.72
CA ASN A 50 29.99 -15.62 -33.88
C ASN A 50 30.51 -14.22 -33.46
N ILE A 51 30.57 -13.27 -34.39
CA ILE A 51 30.94 -11.88 -34.07
C ILE A 51 29.95 -11.28 -33.07
N LEU A 52 28.64 -11.45 -33.26
CA LEU A 52 27.62 -10.94 -32.38
C LEU A 52 27.68 -11.58 -30.99
N ILE A 53 28.03 -12.87 -30.87
CA ILE A 53 28.23 -13.55 -29.58
C ILE A 53 29.42 -12.91 -28.83
N TYR A 54 30.56 -12.62 -29.53
CA TYR A 54 31.68 -11.93 -28.90
C TYR A 54 31.33 -10.52 -28.41
N VAL A 55 30.57 -9.76 -29.21
CA VAL A 55 30.09 -8.43 -28.83
C VAL A 55 29.17 -8.52 -27.60
N THR A 56 28.26 -9.49 -27.58
CA THR A 56 27.35 -9.73 -26.44
C THR A 56 28.10 -10.08 -25.18
N LEU A 57 29.08 -10.96 -25.26
CA LEU A 57 29.94 -11.35 -24.14
C LEU A 57 30.69 -10.14 -23.56
N GLY A 58 31.29 -9.33 -24.42
CA GLY A 58 31.98 -8.11 -24.03
C GLY A 58 31.04 -7.08 -23.34
N PHE A 59 29.84 -6.94 -23.90
CA PHE A 59 28.82 -6.05 -23.31
C PHE A 59 28.33 -6.53 -21.96
N LEU A 60 28.05 -7.82 -21.78
CA LEU A 60 27.61 -8.39 -20.49
C LEU A 60 28.70 -8.28 -19.43
N PHE A 61 29.97 -8.50 -19.80
CA PHE A 61 31.10 -8.27 -18.90
C PHE A 61 31.21 -6.81 -18.48
N PHE A 62 31.06 -5.89 -19.43
CA PHE A 62 31.03 -4.44 -19.15
C PHE A 62 29.86 -4.08 -18.20
N ASP A 63 28.69 -4.65 -18.40
CA ASP A 63 27.54 -4.42 -17.51
C ASP A 63 27.81 -4.87 -16.07
N ILE A 64 28.45 -6.04 -15.86
CA ILE A 64 28.87 -6.51 -14.52
C ILE A 64 29.83 -5.51 -13.88
N CYS A 65 30.84 -5.06 -14.61
CA CYS A 65 31.80 -4.05 -14.12
C CYS A 65 31.10 -2.72 -13.76
N LEU A 66 30.21 -2.25 -14.61
CA LEU A 66 29.48 -1.00 -14.40
C LEU A 66 28.60 -1.06 -13.16
N ARG A 67 27.83 -2.14 -12.98
CA ARG A 67 27.00 -2.37 -11.81
C ARG A 67 27.80 -2.52 -10.53
N SER A 68 28.95 -3.18 -10.59
CA SER A 68 29.86 -3.32 -9.44
C SER A 68 30.40 -1.97 -8.94
N VAL A 69 30.54 -0.99 -9.83
CA VAL A 69 30.95 0.36 -9.46
C VAL A 69 29.76 1.23 -9.04
N ALA A 70 28.59 1.01 -9.66
CA ALA A 70 27.38 1.80 -9.42
C ALA A 70 26.71 1.50 -8.08
N GLU A 71 26.68 0.23 -7.69
CA GLU A 71 25.93 -0.27 -6.53
C GLU A 71 26.87 -1.00 -5.56
N THR A 72 27.08 -0.43 -4.38
CA THR A 72 27.95 -1.05 -3.35
C THR A 72 27.39 -2.35 -2.79
N THR A 73 26.08 -2.56 -2.89
CA THR A 73 25.37 -3.77 -2.42
C THR A 73 25.30 -4.88 -3.46
N TYR A 74 25.68 -4.58 -4.72
CA TYR A 74 25.64 -5.56 -5.81
C TYR A 74 26.77 -6.58 -5.68
N VAL A 75 27.98 -6.13 -5.37
CA VAL A 75 29.16 -7.00 -5.18
C VAL A 75 28.88 -7.98 -4.04
N TRP A 76 29.11 -9.27 -4.26
CA TRP A 76 28.80 -10.40 -3.37
C TRP A 76 27.29 -10.64 -3.16
N SER A 77 26.42 -10.00 -3.94
CA SER A 77 25.00 -10.37 -3.95
C SER A 77 24.77 -11.68 -4.73
N PHE A 78 23.62 -12.30 -4.50
CA PHE A 78 23.18 -13.46 -5.29
C PHE A 78 23.17 -13.15 -6.80
N TYR A 79 22.77 -11.97 -7.19
CA TYR A 79 22.72 -11.54 -8.60
C TYR A 79 24.08 -11.35 -9.23
N PHE A 80 25.05 -10.85 -8.48
CA PHE A 80 26.44 -10.74 -8.94
C PHE A 80 27.02 -12.12 -9.28
N LEU A 81 26.82 -13.11 -8.38
CA LEU A 81 27.27 -14.48 -8.62
C LEU A 81 26.58 -15.09 -9.84
N LEU A 82 25.29 -14.86 -9.99
CA LEU A 82 24.50 -15.32 -11.12
C LEU A 82 24.98 -14.72 -12.45
N ASP A 83 25.26 -13.42 -12.48
CA ASP A 83 25.75 -12.71 -13.65
C ASP A 83 27.14 -13.22 -14.08
N ILE A 84 28.02 -13.51 -13.12
CA ILE A 84 29.32 -14.14 -13.40
C ILE A 84 29.12 -15.54 -13.98
N VAL A 85 28.28 -16.38 -13.37
CA VAL A 85 28.02 -17.74 -13.86
C VAL A 85 27.43 -17.70 -15.26
N ALA A 86 26.43 -16.85 -15.52
CA ALA A 86 25.82 -16.74 -16.83
C ALA A 86 26.82 -16.30 -17.91
N THR A 87 27.66 -15.30 -17.61
CA THR A 87 28.66 -14.77 -18.54
C THR A 87 29.80 -15.80 -18.77
N SER A 88 30.23 -16.50 -17.72
CA SER A 88 31.24 -17.54 -17.83
C SER A 88 30.76 -18.73 -18.67
N LEU A 89 29.51 -19.17 -18.47
CA LEU A 89 28.93 -20.26 -19.27
C LEU A 89 28.78 -19.90 -20.75
N MET A 90 28.56 -18.62 -21.06
CA MET A 90 28.46 -18.17 -22.45
C MET A 90 29.79 -18.30 -23.21
N VAL A 91 30.93 -18.27 -22.51
CA VAL A 91 32.26 -18.56 -23.11
C VAL A 91 32.31 -19.96 -23.73
N LEU A 92 31.59 -20.92 -23.16
CA LEU A 92 31.52 -22.30 -23.69
C LEU A 92 30.75 -22.40 -25.05
N GLU A 93 30.07 -21.36 -25.50
CA GLU A 93 29.44 -21.35 -26.82
C GLU A 93 30.36 -20.89 -27.96
N ILE A 94 31.58 -20.51 -27.63
CA ILE A 94 32.60 -20.05 -28.60
C ILE A 94 33.18 -21.25 -29.34
N PRO A 95 32.98 -21.36 -30.68
CA PRO A 95 33.48 -22.52 -31.44
C PRO A 95 35.02 -22.69 -31.40
N ALA A 96 35.76 -21.57 -31.28
CA ALA A 96 37.22 -21.57 -31.25
C ALA A 96 37.82 -22.34 -30.04
N LEU A 97 37.06 -22.58 -28.98
CA LEU A 97 37.49 -23.35 -27.82
C LEU A 97 37.40 -24.87 -28.01
N TYR A 98 36.75 -25.33 -29.09
CA TYR A 98 36.55 -26.76 -29.37
C TYR A 98 37.53 -27.35 -30.40
N VAL A 99 38.54 -26.61 -30.80
CA VAL A 99 39.61 -27.09 -31.72
C VAL A 99 40.57 -27.95 -30.95
N GLY A 100 40.25 -29.25 -30.82
CA GLY A 100 41.13 -30.29 -30.29
C GLY A 100 40.40 -31.34 -29.47
N SER A 101 40.36 -32.58 -30.01
CA SER A 101 40.14 -33.91 -29.40
C SER A 101 39.12 -34.15 -28.25
N PHE A 102 38.07 -33.30 -28.10
CA PHE A 102 37.00 -33.48 -27.12
C PHE A 102 35.62 -33.72 -27.78
N SER A 103 35.55 -34.69 -28.68
CA SER A 103 34.40 -34.72 -29.62
C SER A 103 33.07 -35.31 -29.11
N THR A 104 33.06 -36.08 -28.01
CA THR A 104 31.81 -36.72 -27.55
C THR A 104 31.33 -36.26 -26.20
N SER A 105 32.22 -36.05 -25.23
CA SER A 105 31.83 -35.50 -23.92
C SER A 105 31.61 -33.99 -23.95
N ALA A 106 32.24 -33.23 -24.84
CA ALA A 106 32.07 -31.79 -24.98
C ALA A 106 30.65 -31.38 -25.46
N THR A 107 29.99 -32.21 -26.25
CA THR A 107 28.64 -31.95 -26.73
C THR A 107 27.58 -32.08 -25.63
N SER A 108 27.76 -32.99 -24.68
CA SER A 108 26.86 -33.12 -23.50
C SER A 108 27.05 -32.01 -22.50
N ILE A 109 28.32 -31.60 -22.24
CA ILE A 109 28.67 -30.47 -21.38
C ILE A 109 28.18 -29.16 -21.99
N GLY A 110 28.36 -28.94 -23.29
CA GLY A 110 27.84 -27.76 -24.00
C GLY A 110 26.33 -27.65 -23.97
N ARG A 111 25.59 -28.76 -24.01
CA ARG A 111 24.14 -28.77 -23.87
C ARG A 111 23.67 -28.46 -22.46
N ALA A 112 24.30 -29.03 -21.45
CA ALA A 112 24.02 -28.72 -20.05
C ALA A 112 24.34 -27.25 -19.75
N ALA A 113 25.44 -26.72 -20.30
CA ALA A 113 25.82 -25.32 -20.19
C ALA A 113 24.76 -24.38 -20.81
N ARG A 114 24.21 -24.68 -21.98
CA ARG A 114 23.15 -23.87 -22.62
C ARG A 114 21.89 -23.74 -21.77
N ILE A 115 21.46 -24.80 -21.12
CA ILE A 115 20.31 -24.75 -20.24
C ILE A 115 20.62 -23.90 -19.00
N GLY A 116 21.82 -24.03 -18.46
CA GLY A 116 22.29 -23.18 -17.37
C GLY A 116 22.37 -21.71 -17.76
N ILE A 117 22.87 -21.40 -18.96
CA ILE A 117 22.91 -20.04 -19.51
C ILE A 117 21.48 -19.47 -19.66
N SER A 118 20.59 -20.23 -20.29
CA SER A 118 19.20 -19.80 -20.49
C SER A 118 18.49 -19.51 -19.17
N ALA A 119 18.71 -20.34 -18.16
CA ALA A 119 18.14 -20.12 -16.83
C ALA A 119 18.75 -18.89 -16.14
N ALA A 120 20.06 -18.73 -16.16
CA ALA A 120 20.75 -17.60 -15.55
C ALA A 120 20.36 -16.27 -16.21
N ILE A 121 20.27 -16.26 -17.55
CA ILE A 121 19.84 -15.09 -18.32
C ILE A 121 18.38 -14.75 -18.06
N LEU A 122 17.50 -15.74 -17.92
CA LEU A 122 16.10 -15.53 -17.57
C LEU A 122 15.93 -14.87 -16.19
N ILE A 123 16.69 -15.36 -15.21
CA ILE A 123 16.67 -14.78 -13.87
C ILE A 123 17.19 -13.34 -13.91
N ARG A 124 18.24 -13.09 -14.69
CA ARG A 124 18.75 -11.75 -14.92
C ARG A 124 17.73 -10.84 -15.63
N LEU A 125 17.02 -11.36 -16.61
CA LEU A 125 15.93 -10.63 -17.29
C LEU A 125 14.84 -10.21 -16.31
N ILE A 126 14.46 -11.09 -15.38
CA ILE A 126 13.49 -10.81 -14.32
C ILE A 126 14.02 -9.72 -13.37
N HIS A 127 15.32 -9.73 -13.08
CA HIS A 127 15.92 -8.71 -12.21
C HIS A 127 16.00 -7.33 -12.88
N VAL A 128 16.36 -7.27 -14.15
CA VAL A 128 16.52 -6.01 -14.92
C VAL A 128 15.20 -5.44 -15.40
N GLY A 129 14.20 -6.30 -15.65
CA GLY A 129 12.89 -5.93 -16.21
C GLY A 129 12.18 -4.75 -15.54
N PRO A 130 12.14 -4.62 -14.19
CA PRO A 130 11.49 -3.49 -13.51
C PRO A 130 12.11 -2.13 -13.81
N PHE A 131 13.41 -2.10 -14.12
CA PHE A 131 14.12 -0.84 -14.42
C PHE A 131 13.93 -0.37 -15.86
N SER A 132 13.41 -1.23 -16.74
CA SER A 132 13.25 -0.92 -18.18
C SER A 132 11.97 -0.17 -18.52
N GLY A 133 11.10 0.15 -17.53
CA GLY A 133 9.81 0.80 -17.80
C GLY A 133 8.79 -0.11 -18.51
N ILE A 134 9.06 -1.40 -18.63
CA ILE A 134 8.06 -2.39 -19.03
C ILE A 134 6.93 -2.32 -18.01
N PRO A 135 5.64 -2.24 -18.45
CA PRO A 135 4.53 -1.97 -17.55
C PRO A 135 4.60 -2.87 -16.33
N SER A 136 4.63 -2.25 -15.16
CA SER A 136 4.74 -2.86 -13.83
C SER A 136 3.69 -3.95 -13.53
N ILE A 137 2.77 -4.16 -14.45
CA ILE A 137 1.71 -5.18 -14.40
C ILE A 137 2.24 -6.60 -14.63
N LEU A 138 3.32 -6.77 -15.41
CA LEU A 138 3.89 -8.09 -15.72
C LEU A 138 5.11 -8.44 -14.84
N LEU A 139 5.84 -7.43 -14.38
CA LEU A 139 7.10 -7.58 -13.66
C LEU A 139 7.19 -6.58 -12.50
N ALA A 140 6.14 -6.45 -11.70
CA ALA A 140 6.17 -5.63 -10.48
C ALA A 140 7.04 -6.30 -9.40
N ILE A 141 8.34 -6.37 -9.64
CA ILE A 141 9.33 -6.65 -8.60
C ILE A 141 9.58 -5.32 -7.90
N PRO A 142 9.22 -5.17 -6.63
CA PRO A 142 9.50 -3.94 -5.92
C PRO A 142 11.01 -3.75 -5.90
N THR A 143 11.47 -2.64 -6.49
CA THR A 143 12.83 -2.16 -6.26
C THR A 143 13.07 -2.15 -4.77
N ALA A 144 14.27 -2.54 -4.33
CA ALA A 144 14.65 -2.62 -2.94
C ALA A 144 14.44 -1.27 -2.24
N SER A 145 13.20 -0.99 -1.90
CA SER A 145 12.85 0.15 -1.07
C SER A 145 13.19 -0.24 0.36
N ASN A 146 13.68 0.68 1.17
CA ASN A 146 13.94 0.48 2.59
C ASN A 146 12.66 0.17 3.40
N THR A 147 11.53 -0.01 2.73
CA THR A 147 10.26 -0.37 3.31
C THR A 147 10.20 -1.88 3.61
N LEU A 148 9.46 -2.25 4.66
CA LEU A 148 9.19 -3.64 5.03
C LEU A 148 8.63 -4.45 3.86
N GLU A 149 7.79 -3.81 3.07
CA GLU A 149 7.17 -4.33 1.84
C GLU A 149 8.22 -4.76 0.82
N GLY A 150 9.20 -3.90 0.52
CA GLY A 150 10.28 -4.20 -0.43
C GLY A 150 11.18 -5.33 0.05
N ARG A 151 11.50 -5.39 1.34
CA ARG A 151 12.35 -6.46 1.91
C ARG A 151 11.67 -7.83 1.91
N LEU A 152 10.37 -7.90 2.21
CA LEU A 152 9.59 -9.14 2.18
C LEU A 152 9.43 -9.65 0.75
N ALA A 153 9.04 -8.78 -0.18
CA ALA A 153 8.91 -9.13 -1.59
C ALA A 153 10.27 -9.59 -2.17
N TYR A 154 11.35 -8.88 -1.88
CA TYR A 154 12.69 -9.26 -2.31
C TYR A 154 13.11 -10.65 -1.81
N LYS A 155 12.93 -10.94 -0.51
CA LYS A 155 13.25 -12.28 0.04
C LYS A 155 12.41 -13.38 -0.59
N THR A 156 11.10 -13.16 -0.79
CA THR A 156 10.20 -14.17 -1.37
C THR A 156 10.58 -14.46 -2.81
N ILE A 157 10.85 -13.42 -3.61
CA ILE A 157 11.28 -13.56 -5.00
C ILE A 157 12.64 -14.25 -5.08
N THR A 158 13.60 -13.90 -4.22
CA THR A 158 14.94 -14.53 -4.21
C THR A 158 14.84 -16.04 -3.97
N TRP A 159 14.01 -16.49 -3.03
CA TRP A 159 13.81 -17.92 -2.77
C TRP A 159 13.11 -18.65 -3.92
N VAL A 160 12.11 -18.02 -4.54
CA VAL A 160 11.43 -18.58 -5.71
C VAL A 160 12.39 -18.72 -6.89
N VAL A 161 13.14 -17.66 -7.17
CA VAL A 161 14.15 -17.66 -8.23
C VAL A 161 15.23 -18.72 -7.96
N ALA A 162 15.71 -18.85 -6.72
CA ALA A 162 16.67 -19.90 -6.35
C ALA A 162 16.08 -21.31 -6.56
N SER A 163 14.82 -21.56 -6.20
CA SER A 163 14.18 -22.87 -6.39
C SER A 163 13.97 -23.21 -7.87
N VAL A 164 13.59 -22.24 -8.69
CA VAL A 164 13.47 -22.39 -10.14
C VAL A 164 14.85 -22.66 -10.75
N PHE A 165 15.89 -21.95 -10.30
CA PHE A 165 17.26 -22.17 -10.75
C PHE A 165 17.74 -23.60 -10.45
N ILE A 166 17.54 -24.09 -9.23
CA ILE A 166 17.87 -25.47 -8.84
C ILE A 166 17.12 -26.47 -9.72
N PHE A 167 15.82 -26.26 -9.98
CA PHE A 167 15.02 -27.14 -10.82
C PHE A 167 15.49 -27.16 -12.28
N VAL A 168 15.80 -25.99 -12.84
CA VAL A 168 16.27 -25.84 -14.22
C VAL A 168 17.68 -26.44 -14.39
N PHE A 169 18.53 -26.39 -13.36
CA PHE A 169 19.83 -27.07 -13.38
C PHE A 169 19.72 -28.60 -13.21
N ALA A 170 18.78 -29.07 -12.40
CA ALA A 170 18.57 -30.50 -12.19
C ALA A 170 17.91 -31.22 -13.38
N ALA A 171 16.98 -30.54 -14.06
CA ALA A 171 16.25 -31.12 -15.20
C ALA A 171 17.14 -31.61 -16.35
N PRO A 172 18.20 -30.90 -16.77
CA PRO A 172 19.08 -31.39 -17.86
C PRO A 172 19.98 -32.54 -17.46
N VAL A 173 20.41 -32.59 -16.18
CA VAL A 173 21.22 -33.72 -15.67
C VAL A 173 20.41 -35.02 -15.79
N ILE A 174 19.09 -34.92 -15.59
CA ILE A 174 18.16 -36.06 -15.69
C ILE A 174 17.87 -36.41 -17.16
N SER A 175 17.83 -35.41 -18.07
CA SER A 175 17.43 -35.61 -19.49
C SER A 175 18.58 -35.95 -20.44
N VAL A 176 19.84 -35.85 -20.00
CA VAL A 176 21.04 -36.05 -20.84
C VAL A 176 21.18 -37.51 -21.34
N GLY A 177 20.49 -38.47 -20.69
CA GLY A 177 20.66 -39.89 -21.01
C GLY A 177 19.80 -40.46 -22.16
N THR A 178 18.74 -39.76 -22.61
CA THR A 178 17.70 -40.47 -23.35
C THR A 178 17.52 -40.10 -24.81
N TYR A 179 18.10 -39.04 -25.35
CA TYR A 179 17.70 -38.55 -26.65
C TYR A 179 18.74 -38.61 -27.80
N TYR A 180 20.02 -38.75 -27.47
CA TYR A 180 21.08 -38.61 -28.48
C TYR A 180 21.71 -39.90 -28.96
N ASP A 181 21.54 -41.01 -28.26
CA ASP A 181 22.19 -42.27 -28.58
C ASP A 181 21.44 -43.13 -29.62
N VAL A 182 20.23 -42.72 -29.99
CA VAL A 182 19.39 -43.51 -30.91
C VAL A 182 19.78 -43.34 -32.39
N TYR A 183 20.40 -42.20 -32.75
CA TYR A 183 20.72 -41.91 -34.17
C TYR A 183 22.22 -42.04 -34.53
N GLN A 184 23.13 -42.04 -33.60
CA GLN A 184 24.59 -42.18 -33.89
C GLN A 184 25.11 -43.63 -33.93
N PRO A 185 24.59 -44.59 -33.17
CA PRO A 185 25.10 -45.95 -33.15
C PRO A 185 24.87 -46.67 -34.49
N SER A 186 23.82 -46.35 -35.20
CA SER A 186 23.47 -47.07 -36.43
C SER A 186 24.50 -46.93 -37.55
N THR A 187 25.06 -45.72 -37.77
CA THR A 187 26.04 -45.47 -38.82
C THR A 187 27.43 -45.95 -38.44
N ALA A 188 27.84 -45.75 -37.19
CA ALA A 188 29.09 -46.29 -36.68
C ALA A 188 29.05 -47.83 -36.68
N THR A 189 27.94 -48.43 -36.27
CA THR A 189 27.74 -49.88 -36.28
C THR A 189 27.73 -50.43 -37.71
N TRP A 190 27.05 -49.75 -38.62
CA TRP A 190 27.08 -50.10 -40.03
C TRP A 190 28.47 -50.09 -40.60
N LEU A 191 29.27 -49.02 -40.36
CA LEU A 191 30.62 -48.89 -40.85
C LEU A 191 31.55 -49.97 -40.23
N THR A 192 31.36 -50.25 -38.92
CA THR A 192 32.10 -51.31 -38.25
C THR A 192 31.78 -52.71 -38.81
N ASN A 193 30.51 -52.98 -39.09
CA ASN A 193 30.09 -54.24 -39.70
C ASN A 193 30.64 -54.39 -41.13
N ALA A 194 30.63 -53.30 -41.90
CA ALA A 194 31.22 -53.27 -43.25
C ALA A 194 32.75 -53.53 -43.20
N ASP A 195 33.44 -52.90 -42.23
CA ASP A 195 34.88 -53.09 -42.03
C ASP A 195 35.22 -54.51 -41.62
N VAL A 196 34.53 -55.09 -40.63
CA VAL A 196 34.73 -56.50 -40.23
C VAL A 196 34.48 -57.47 -41.36
N ALA A 197 33.42 -57.24 -42.14
CA ALA A 197 33.11 -58.06 -43.29
C ALA A 197 34.14 -57.91 -44.41
N PHE A 198 34.68 -56.70 -44.62
CA PHE A 198 35.76 -56.44 -45.56
C PHE A 198 37.09 -57.07 -45.16
N GLU A 199 37.46 -56.99 -43.87
CA GLU A 199 38.62 -57.67 -43.30
C GLU A 199 38.54 -59.19 -43.51
N LEU A 200 37.36 -59.78 -43.32
CA LEU A 200 37.12 -61.20 -43.59
C LEU A 200 37.36 -61.55 -45.06
N TYR A 201 36.84 -60.70 -45.96
CA TYR A 201 37.08 -60.86 -47.41
C TYR A 201 38.55 -60.75 -47.79
N LEU A 202 39.27 -59.73 -47.22
CA LEU A 202 40.69 -59.55 -47.49
C LEU A 202 41.58 -60.74 -47.06
N ARG A 203 41.17 -61.45 -46.02
CA ARG A 203 41.90 -62.64 -45.53
C ARG A 203 41.64 -63.90 -46.35
N SER A 204 40.46 -64.03 -46.87
CA SER A 204 40.02 -65.26 -47.56
C SER A 204 40.01 -65.17 -49.13
N CYS A 205 39.85 -63.98 -49.66
CA CYS A 205 39.52 -63.72 -51.10
C CYS A 205 38.47 -64.66 -51.61
N ASP A 206 37.53 -65.12 -50.75
CA ASP A 206 36.47 -66.05 -51.11
C ASP A 206 35.20 -65.33 -51.55
N SER A 207 34.49 -65.91 -52.52
CA SER A 207 33.24 -65.37 -53.07
C SER A 207 32.13 -65.28 -52.04
N SER A 208 32.09 -66.18 -51.05
CA SER A 208 31.14 -66.13 -49.94
C SER A 208 31.40 -65.02 -49.01
N ALA A 209 32.64 -64.72 -48.69
CA ALA A 209 33.04 -63.57 -47.88
C ALA A 209 32.80 -62.26 -48.61
N PHE A 210 32.95 -62.19 -49.91
CA PHE A 210 32.62 -61.03 -50.74
C PHE A 210 31.10 -60.75 -50.74
N ILE A 211 30.28 -61.78 -50.89
CA ILE A 211 28.82 -61.64 -50.81
C ILE A 211 28.41 -61.12 -49.43
N PHE A 212 29.02 -61.65 -48.33
CA PHE A 212 28.73 -61.17 -46.98
C PHE A 212 29.15 -59.70 -46.78
N TYR A 213 30.33 -59.32 -47.28
CA TYR A 213 30.79 -57.94 -47.29
C TYR A 213 29.82 -57.02 -48.06
N GLN A 214 29.44 -57.41 -49.25
CA GLN A 214 28.51 -56.69 -50.10
C GLN A 214 27.14 -56.50 -49.39
N GLN A 215 26.62 -57.55 -48.75
CA GLN A 215 25.40 -57.47 -47.98
C GLN A 215 25.49 -56.47 -46.81
N GLN A 216 26.61 -56.47 -46.06
CA GLN A 216 26.82 -55.52 -44.95
C GLN A 216 26.94 -54.07 -45.47
N LEU A 217 27.62 -53.85 -46.58
CA LEU A 217 27.76 -52.52 -47.19
C LEU A 217 26.43 -51.97 -47.72
N LEU A 218 25.56 -52.85 -48.22
CA LEU A 218 24.25 -52.46 -48.75
C LEU A 218 23.17 -52.28 -47.70
N ILE A 219 23.42 -52.57 -46.40
CA ILE A 219 22.52 -52.24 -45.32
C ILE A 219 22.65 -50.76 -45.02
N TYR A 220 21.83 -49.94 -45.70
CA TYR A 220 21.84 -48.48 -45.55
C TYR A 220 21.17 -48.06 -44.24
N PRO A 221 21.79 -47.27 -43.38
CA PRO A 221 21.16 -46.72 -42.18
C PRO A 221 20.18 -45.64 -42.60
N ASN A 222 18.90 -45.89 -42.39
CA ASN A 222 17.75 -45.01 -42.78
C ASN A 222 17.75 -43.59 -42.22
N SER A 223 18.76 -43.19 -41.44
CA SER A 223 18.72 -41.92 -40.68
C SER A 223 19.91 -40.98 -40.95
N ALA A 224 20.79 -41.30 -41.85
CA ALA A 224 21.95 -40.46 -42.14
C ALA A 224 22.17 -40.30 -43.67
N GLU A 225 22.24 -39.03 -44.12
CA GLU A 225 22.67 -38.72 -45.49
C GLU A 225 24.20 -38.94 -45.56
N ILE A 226 24.62 -40.10 -46.04
CA ILE A 226 26.02 -40.39 -46.26
C ILE A 226 26.44 -39.72 -47.57
N ILE A 227 27.37 -38.75 -47.48
CA ILE A 227 27.88 -38.02 -48.63
C ILE A 227 28.92 -38.83 -49.37
N TRP A 228 29.81 -39.46 -48.66
CA TRP A 228 30.92 -40.17 -49.23
C TRP A 228 31.34 -41.36 -48.34
N VAL A 229 31.75 -42.44 -48.96
CA VAL A 229 32.33 -43.61 -48.31
C VAL A 229 33.62 -44.00 -49.04
N GLY A 230 34.66 -44.29 -48.26
CA GLY A 230 35.91 -44.76 -48.83
C GLY A 230 36.65 -45.73 -47.88
N TYR A 231 37.69 -46.37 -48.40
CA TYR A 231 38.53 -47.25 -47.65
C TYR A 231 40.01 -46.97 -47.91
N THR A 232 40.91 -47.34 -46.96
CA THR A 232 42.36 -47.29 -47.17
C THR A 232 42.81 -48.44 -48.01
N GLY A 233 43.25 -48.14 -49.23
CA GLY A 233 43.37 -49.17 -50.21
C GLY A 233 44.76 -49.72 -50.45
N ASN A 234 45.00 -50.97 -50.18
CA ASN A 234 45.78 -51.93 -50.97
C ASN A 234 45.09 -53.28 -50.80
N SER A 235 44.02 -53.50 -51.51
CA SER A 235 43.32 -54.77 -51.45
C SER A 235 44.09 -55.80 -52.30
N PRO A 236 44.49 -56.90 -51.72
CA PRO A 236 45.09 -58.02 -52.49
C PRO A 236 44.03 -58.73 -53.31
N CYS A 237 42.75 -58.50 -53.11
CA CYS A 237 41.61 -59.02 -53.83
C CYS A 237 41.05 -57.93 -54.74
N ASN A 238 40.15 -58.31 -55.73
CA ASN A 238 39.49 -57.32 -56.56
C ASN A 238 38.76 -56.24 -55.77
N SER A 239 38.57 -55.09 -56.42
CA SER A 239 38.14 -53.84 -55.70
C SER A 239 36.84 -54.06 -54.89
N PRO A 240 36.66 -53.28 -53.84
CA PRO A 240 35.54 -53.37 -52.89
C PRO A 240 34.22 -52.87 -53.47
N GLN A 241 34.13 -52.81 -54.81
CA GLN A 241 32.92 -52.35 -55.46
C GLN A 241 31.78 -53.35 -55.28
N VAL A 242 30.54 -52.84 -55.23
CA VAL A 242 29.34 -53.66 -55.20
C VAL A 242 29.14 -54.29 -56.63
N ASP A 243 29.16 -55.61 -56.64
CA ASP A 243 28.87 -56.35 -57.92
C ASP A 243 27.39 -56.54 -58.10
N THR A 244 26.81 -55.89 -59.12
CA THR A 244 25.38 -55.95 -59.45
C THR A 244 24.93 -57.31 -60.00
N THR A 245 25.89 -58.22 -60.28
CA THR A 245 25.55 -59.58 -60.70
C THR A 245 25.26 -60.51 -59.50
N LEU A 246 25.59 -60.08 -58.29
CA LEU A 246 25.33 -60.80 -57.05
C LEU A 246 23.99 -60.40 -56.42
N PRO A 247 23.38 -61.24 -55.57
CA PRO A 247 22.10 -60.93 -54.97
C PRO A 247 22.21 -59.70 -54.08
N VAL A 248 21.45 -58.65 -54.41
CA VAL A 248 21.36 -57.38 -53.64
C VAL A 248 20.20 -57.49 -52.63
N PRO A 249 20.41 -57.08 -51.38
CA PRO A 249 19.32 -57.04 -50.39
C PRO A 249 18.12 -56.20 -50.89
N GLN A 250 16.89 -56.68 -50.67
CA GLN A 250 15.68 -55.96 -51.04
C GLN A 250 15.49 -54.62 -50.35
N THR A 251 16.27 -54.39 -49.30
CA THR A 251 16.28 -53.16 -48.48
C THR A 251 17.13 -52.04 -49.08
N ALA A 252 17.99 -52.33 -50.03
CA ALA A 252 18.86 -51.34 -50.66
C ALA A 252 18.08 -50.60 -51.77
N SER A 253 18.15 -49.27 -51.81
CA SER A 253 17.58 -48.49 -52.91
C SER A 253 18.40 -48.67 -54.19
N ALA A 254 17.73 -48.69 -55.36
CA ALA A 254 18.39 -48.84 -56.63
C ALA A 254 19.47 -47.75 -56.85
N ASP A 255 19.23 -46.53 -56.44
CA ASP A 255 20.15 -45.41 -56.58
C ASP A 255 21.41 -45.62 -55.72
N PHE A 256 21.25 -46.14 -54.51
CA PHE A 256 22.35 -46.42 -53.59
C PHE A 256 23.24 -47.56 -54.14
N VAL A 257 22.62 -48.58 -54.66
CA VAL A 257 23.32 -49.69 -55.35
C VAL A 257 24.10 -49.19 -56.56
N ALA A 258 23.46 -48.36 -57.39
CA ALA A 258 24.11 -47.82 -58.60
C ALA A 258 25.34 -46.93 -58.24
N GLN A 259 25.24 -46.14 -57.20
CA GLN A 259 26.32 -45.28 -56.73
C GLN A 259 27.47 -46.11 -56.15
N LEU A 260 27.22 -47.10 -55.32
CA LEU A 260 28.25 -48.01 -54.78
C LEU A 260 28.88 -48.91 -55.86
N SER A 261 28.17 -49.14 -56.97
CA SER A 261 28.69 -49.91 -58.10
C SER A 261 29.56 -49.09 -59.07
N SER A 262 29.61 -47.75 -58.87
CA SER A 262 30.46 -46.85 -59.66
C SER A 262 31.95 -47.05 -59.27
N PRO A 263 32.92 -46.78 -60.18
CA PRO A 263 34.33 -46.94 -59.88
C PRO A 263 34.74 -46.07 -58.70
N TRP A 264 35.42 -46.69 -57.71
CA TRP A 264 35.96 -45.99 -56.57
C TRP A 264 37.26 -45.31 -56.98
N ASP A 265 37.32 -44.01 -56.83
CA ASP A 265 38.44 -43.16 -57.29
C ASP A 265 39.01 -42.29 -56.18
N THR A 266 40.15 -41.71 -56.43
CA THR A 266 40.85 -40.75 -55.57
C THR A 266 40.43 -39.32 -55.86
N THR A 267 39.62 -39.09 -56.86
CA THR A 267 39.12 -37.75 -57.27
C THR A 267 37.61 -37.71 -57.35
N CYS A 268 37.03 -36.65 -56.94
CA CYS A 268 35.60 -36.38 -57.08
C CYS A 268 35.26 -35.82 -58.47
N SER A 269 34.00 -35.92 -58.86
CA SER A 269 33.50 -35.43 -60.14
C SER A 269 33.71 -33.91 -60.34
N ASP A 270 33.90 -33.11 -59.26
CA ASP A 270 34.18 -31.68 -59.26
C ASP A 270 35.69 -31.35 -59.19
N GLY A 271 36.56 -32.36 -59.30
CA GLY A 271 38.04 -32.20 -59.24
C GLY A 271 38.62 -32.00 -57.85
N SER A 272 37.77 -32.08 -56.78
CA SER A 272 38.25 -31.98 -55.41
C SER A 272 38.95 -33.28 -54.92
N VAL A 273 39.92 -33.13 -54.04
CA VAL A 273 40.77 -34.24 -53.58
C VAL A 273 40.10 -34.92 -52.36
N VAL A 274 39.98 -36.24 -52.46
CA VAL A 274 39.53 -37.14 -51.42
C VAL A 274 40.57 -37.12 -50.23
N PRO A 275 40.20 -37.42 -48.98
CA PRO A 275 41.17 -37.54 -47.89
C PRO A 275 42.32 -38.43 -48.32
N SER A 276 43.56 -37.93 -48.08
CA SER A 276 44.78 -38.62 -48.57
C SER A 276 44.89 -40.05 -48.07
N GLY A 277 45.06 -40.99 -48.99
CA GLY A 277 45.21 -42.43 -48.65
C GLY A 277 43.90 -43.24 -48.71
N TYR A 278 42.77 -42.61 -49.04
CA TYR A 278 41.47 -43.28 -49.22
C TYR A 278 41.07 -43.34 -50.70
N ILE A 279 40.44 -44.41 -51.07
CA ILE A 279 39.72 -44.58 -52.35
C ILE A 279 38.24 -44.67 -52.00
N GLY A 280 37.37 -43.92 -52.64
CA GLY A 280 35.94 -43.91 -52.29
C GLY A 280 35.02 -43.41 -53.38
N VAL A 281 33.75 -43.39 -53.07
CA VAL A 281 32.68 -43.04 -53.98
C VAL A 281 31.71 -42.02 -53.28
N PRO A 282 31.25 -40.99 -54.04
CA PRO A 282 30.20 -40.11 -53.55
C PRO A 282 28.86 -40.83 -53.61
N LEU A 283 28.08 -40.81 -52.53
CA LEU A 283 26.77 -41.45 -52.43
C LEU A 283 25.63 -40.48 -52.69
N THR A 284 25.92 -39.19 -52.72
CA THR A 284 24.96 -38.14 -53.13
C THR A 284 25.44 -37.47 -54.41
N PRO A 285 24.60 -37.33 -55.44
CA PRO A 285 24.98 -36.70 -56.71
C PRO A 285 25.51 -35.28 -56.47
N ASN A 286 26.71 -34.98 -57.01
CA ASN A 286 27.38 -33.68 -56.95
C ASN A 286 27.87 -33.18 -55.59
N LEU A 287 27.90 -34.03 -54.56
CA LEU A 287 28.43 -33.66 -53.24
C LEU A 287 29.70 -34.48 -52.98
N CYS A 288 30.85 -33.87 -53.10
CA CYS A 288 32.11 -34.44 -52.65
C CYS A 288 32.53 -34.00 -51.28
N PRO A 289 33.39 -34.74 -50.54
CA PRO A 289 33.84 -34.38 -49.21
C PRO A 289 34.86 -33.22 -49.21
N VAL A 290 34.60 -32.18 -49.97
CA VAL A 290 35.55 -31.07 -50.21
C VAL A 290 35.99 -30.32 -48.94
N ASP A 291 35.23 -30.44 -47.86
CA ASP A 291 35.61 -29.86 -46.59
C ASP A 291 35.08 -30.69 -45.43
N VAL A 292 35.91 -31.64 -44.97
CA VAL A 292 35.69 -32.34 -43.68
C VAL A 292 35.70 -31.38 -42.51
N SER A 293 36.14 -30.13 -42.73
CA SER A 293 36.16 -29.04 -41.73
C SER A 293 34.81 -28.32 -41.56
N ARG A 294 33.80 -28.59 -42.41
CA ARG A 294 32.46 -27.97 -42.22
C ARG A 294 31.77 -28.50 -40.97
N ILE A 295 31.27 -27.64 -40.14
CA ILE A 295 30.68 -27.92 -38.80
C ILE A 295 29.54 -28.98 -38.87
N TYR A 296 28.86 -29.10 -39.96
CA TYR A 296 27.71 -30.02 -40.14
C TYR A 296 28.10 -31.35 -40.84
N ARG A 297 29.37 -31.55 -41.12
CA ARG A 297 29.86 -32.81 -41.69
C ARG A 297 30.65 -33.54 -40.64
N LYS A 298 30.29 -34.80 -40.39
CA LYS A 298 31.04 -35.69 -39.48
C LYS A 298 31.67 -36.81 -40.24
N THR A 299 32.94 -37.08 -39.91
CA THR A 299 33.65 -38.24 -40.36
C THR A 299 33.55 -39.36 -39.34
N TYR A 300 33.19 -40.54 -39.83
CA TYR A 300 33.24 -41.76 -39.04
C TYR A 300 34.32 -42.68 -39.66
N SER A 301 35.21 -43.21 -38.83
CA SER A 301 36.22 -44.18 -39.23
C SER A 301 36.02 -45.46 -38.46
N ALA A 302 36.04 -46.60 -39.16
CA ALA A 302 36.06 -47.91 -38.56
C ALA A 302 37.09 -48.75 -39.36
N GLY A 303 38.19 -49.09 -38.75
CA GLY A 303 39.27 -49.81 -39.37
C GLY A 303 39.74 -49.16 -40.67
N ASN A 304 39.50 -49.86 -41.80
CA ASN A 304 39.88 -49.39 -43.13
C ASN A 304 38.87 -48.46 -43.80
N PHE A 305 37.67 -48.32 -43.23
CA PHE A 305 36.62 -47.52 -43.81
C PHE A 305 36.48 -46.12 -43.17
N LEU A 306 36.15 -45.16 -44.02
CA LEU A 306 35.82 -43.80 -43.65
C LEU A 306 34.49 -43.41 -44.31
N ALA A 307 33.57 -42.88 -43.54
CA ALA A 307 32.33 -42.30 -44.04
C ALA A 307 32.21 -40.83 -43.65
N VAL A 308 31.76 -40.00 -44.58
CA VAL A 308 31.43 -38.61 -44.36
C VAL A 308 29.92 -38.46 -44.43
N ILE A 309 29.34 -37.91 -43.35
CA ILE A 309 27.89 -37.80 -43.20
C ILE A 309 27.53 -36.31 -43.06
N ASP A 310 26.46 -35.91 -43.76
CA ASP A 310 25.84 -34.62 -43.56
C ASP A 310 24.90 -34.68 -42.37
N THR A 311 25.18 -33.88 -41.34
CA THR A 311 24.39 -33.79 -40.16
C THR A 311 23.57 -32.47 -40.08
N THR A 312 23.49 -31.75 -41.22
CA THR A 312 22.85 -30.43 -41.29
C THR A 312 21.39 -30.50 -40.83
N GLN A 313 20.60 -31.43 -41.32
CA GLN A 313 19.19 -31.58 -40.99
C GLN A 313 19.00 -31.94 -39.50
N SER A 314 19.78 -32.89 -39.00
CA SER A 314 19.70 -33.29 -37.58
C SER A 314 20.09 -32.16 -36.61
N VAL A 315 21.05 -31.31 -37.00
CA VAL A 315 21.44 -30.13 -36.24
C VAL A 315 20.37 -29.06 -36.28
N GLN A 316 19.72 -28.85 -37.45
CA GLN A 316 18.61 -27.93 -37.58
C GLN A 316 17.40 -28.35 -36.71
N ASP A 317 16.99 -29.62 -36.81
CA ASP A 317 15.89 -30.18 -36.01
C ASP A 317 16.17 -30.07 -34.51
N ALA A 318 17.40 -30.37 -34.09
CA ALA A 318 17.83 -30.20 -32.72
C ALA A 318 17.80 -28.73 -32.27
N ALA A 319 18.15 -27.81 -33.17
CA ALA A 319 18.10 -26.37 -32.88
C ALA A 319 16.65 -25.86 -32.76
N PHE A 320 15.75 -26.30 -33.64
CA PHE A 320 14.30 -25.98 -33.52
C PHE A 320 13.73 -26.50 -32.20
N LEU A 321 14.03 -27.75 -31.84
CA LEU A 321 13.60 -28.32 -30.54
C LEU A 321 14.14 -27.55 -29.37
N SER A 322 15.39 -27.09 -29.43
CA SER A 322 16.02 -26.25 -28.40
C SER A 322 15.32 -24.89 -28.26
N ILE A 323 14.95 -24.25 -29.36
CA ILE A 323 14.18 -22.99 -29.34
C ILE A 323 12.81 -23.20 -28.69
N TYR A 324 12.04 -24.22 -29.09
CA TYR A 324 10.73 -24.55 -28.50
C TYR A 324 10.87 -24.81 -26.99
N ARG A 325 11.89 -25.56 -26.57
CA ARG A 325 12.18 -25.82 -25.16
C ARG A 325 12.49 -24.53 -24.41
N SER A 326 13.33 -23.66 -24.97
CA SER A 326 13.67 -22.36 -24.34
C SER A 326 12.45 -21.48 -24.18
N ILE A 327 11.58 -21.38 -25.19
CA ILE A 327 10.31 -20.66 -25.11
C ILE A 327 9.39 -21.25 -24.03
N ALA A 328 9.26 -22.58 -24.00
CA ALA A 328 8.43 -23.24 -22.98
C ALA A 328 8.93 -22.97 -21.56
N ILE A 329 10.25 -23.01 -21.32
CA ILE A 329 10.87 -22.69 -20.04
C ILE A 329 10.58 -21.24 -19.67
N ILE A 330 10.75 -20.29 -20.60
CA ILE A 330 10.44 -18.86 -20.38
C ILE A 330 8.99 -18.68 -19.93
N LEU A 331 8.05 -19.32 -20.61
CA LEU A 331 6.63 -19.24 -20.28
C LEU A 331 6.32 -19.85 -18.90
N ILE A 332 6.84 -21.04 -18.62
CA ILE A 332 6.63 -21.71 -17.33
C ILE A 332 7.20 -20.89 -16.18
N VAL A 333 8.47 -20.42 -16.31
CA VAL A 333 9.12 -19.58 -15.32
C VAL A 333 8.36 -18.26 -15.14
N GLY A 334 7.96 -17.61 -16.21
CA GLY A 334 7.15 -16.39 -16.16
C GLY A 334 5.82 -16.58 -15.41
N ILE A 335 5.12 -17.68 -15.67
CA ILE A 335 3.90 -18.04 -14.95
C ILE A 335 4.18 -18.32 -13.48
N CYS A 336 5.21 -19.10 -13.16
CA CYS A 336 5.58 -19.41 -11.76
C CYS A 336 5.94 -18.15 -10.98
N VAL A 337 6.75 -17.27 -11.55
CA VAL A 337 7.15 -15.99 -10.92
C VAL A 337 5.93 -15.09 -10.72
N TYR A 338 5.04 -15.00 -11.71
CA TYR A 338 3.81 -14.23 -11.60
C TYR A 338 2.93 -14.72 -10.44
N TYR A 339 2.70 -16.03 -10.32
CA TYR A 339 1.90 -16.59 -9.23
C TYR A 339 2.59 -16.47 -7.88
N ALA A 340 3.90 -16.69 -7.82
CA ALA A 340 4.67 -16.56 -6.60
C ALA A 340 4.73 -15.13 -6.07
N TYR A 341 4.68 -14.13 -6.93
CA TYR A 341 4.59 -12.72 -6.55
C TYR A 341 3.18 -12.31 -6.13
N MET A 342 2.18 -12.69 -6.94
CA MET A 342 0.80 -12.23 -6.72
C MET A 342 0.15 -12.85 -5.48
N CYS A 343 0.50 -14.09 -5.13
CA CYS A 343 -0.10 -14.78 -4.01
C CYS A 343 0.25 -14.13 -2.65
N PRO A 344 1.50 -13.90 -2.28
CA PRO A 344 1.86 -13.20 -1.04
C PRO A 344 1.52 -11.70 -1.06
N TYR A 345 1.55 -11.07 -2.23
CA TYR A 345 1.17 -9.66 -2.36
C TYR A 345 -0.28 -9.43 -1.95
N ASP A 346 -1.22 -10.19 -2.49
CA ASP A 346 -2.65 -10.01 -2.20
C ASP A 346 -3.05 -10.54 -0.82
N LEU A 347 -2.40 -11.60 -0.32
CA LEU A 347 -2.76 -12.23 0.95
C LEU A 347 -2.18 -11.52 2.17
N VAL A 348 -0.98 -10.96 2.06
CA VAL A 348 -0.24 -10.39 3.18
C VAL A 348 0.11 -8.92 2.96
N LEU A 349 0.76 -8.60 1.84
CA LEU A 349 1.32 -7.27 1.62
C LEU A 349 0.23 -6.19 1.50
N GLU A 350 -0.79 -6.41 0.68
CA GLU A 350 -1.87 -5.45 0.47
C GLU A 350 -2.71 -5.20 1.74
N PRO A 351 -3.10 -6.22 2.54
CA PRO A 351 -3.73 -6.00 3.83
C PRO A 351 -2.84 -5.25 4.82
N VAL A 352 -1.55 -5.62 4.94
CA VAL A 352 -0.60 -4.94 5.84
C VAL A 352 -0.41 -3.48 5.42
N ARG A 353 -0.26 -3.21 4.12
CA ARG A 353 -0.19 -1.84 3.59
C ARG A 353 -1.43 -1.02 3.92
N ARG A 354 -2.62 -1.63 3.82
CA ARG A 354 -3.88 -0.98 4.23
C ARG A 354 -3.91 -0.68 5.72
N ILE A 355 -3.48 -1.62 6.56
CA ILE A 355 -3.37 -1.39 8.01
C ILE A 355 -2.42 -0.22 8.27
N LEU A 356 -1.21 -0.23 7.69
CA LEU A 356 -0.23 0.84 7.85
C LEU A 356 -0.75 2.20 7.36
N SER A 357 -1.34 2.26 6.17
CA SER A 357 -1.87 3.52 5.62
C SER A 357 -3.02 4.09 6.46
N ARG A 358 -3.81 3.23 7.08
CA ARG A 358 -4.87 3.65 7.99
C ARG A 358 -4.29 4.07 9.36
N LEU A 359 -3.34 3.33 9.90
CA LEU A 359 -2.64 3.73 11.13
C LEU A 359 -1.94 5.08 10.97
N THR A 360 -1.39 5.37 9.79
CA THR A 360 -0.82 6.68 9.49
C THR A 360 -1.89 7.78 9.53
N ARG A 361 -3.09 7.52 9.00
CA ARG A 361 -4.22 8.48 9.13
C ARG A 361 -4.69 8.64 10.56
N VAL A 362 -4.77 7.56 11.34
CA VAL A 362 -5.07 7.64 12.79
C VAL A 362 -4.02 8.49 13.51
N ARG A 363 -2.75 8.42 13.10
CA ARG A 363 -1.68 9.26 13.63
C ARG A 363 -1.87 10.75 13.27
N GLU A 364 -2.32 11.04 12.05
CA GLU A 364 -2.50 12.43 11.57
C GLU A 364 -3.75 13.08 12.20
N ASP A 365 -4.87 12.37 12.18
CA ASP A 365 -6.13 12.84 12.80
C ASP A 365 -6.92 11.65 13.38
N PRO A 366 -6.70 11.33 14.67
CA PRO A 366 -7.39 10.23 15.35
C PRO A 366 -8.90 10.40 15.41
N VAL A 367 -9.39 11.64 15.51
CA VAL A 367 -10.82 11.95 15.65
C VAL A 367 -11.54 11.87 14.32
N ALA A 368 -10.95 12.36 13.23
CA ALA A 368 -11.54 12.26 11.88
C ALA A 368 -11.63 10.81 11.40
N CYS A 369 -10.72 9.95 11.83
CA CYS A 369 -10.78 8.52 11.52
C CYS A 369 -12.00 7.80 12.10
N LEU A 370 -12.54 8.27 13.23
CA LEU A 370 -13.77 7.73 13.85
C LEU A 370 -14.99 7.92 12.96
N GLN A 371 -15.05 9.03 12.24
CA GLN A 371 -16.17 9.37 11.36
C GLN A 371 -16.11 8.59 10.04
N SER A 372 -14.94 8.12 9.64
CA SER A 372 -14.69 7.39 8.41
C SER A 372 -14.74 5.87 8.54
N VAL A 373 -15.45 5.30 9.55
CA VAL A 373 -15.58 3.85 9.69
C VAL A 373 -16.21 3.27 8.42
N PRO A 374 -15.46 2.64 7.53
CA PRO A 374 -16.08 1.96 6.40
C PRO A 374 -16.69 0.68 6.95
N VAL A 375 -18.01 0.70 7.09
CA VAL A 375 -18.78 -0.54 7.13
C VAL A 375 -18.33 -1.39 5.95
N LEU A 376 -17.68 -2.54 6.24
CA LEU A 376 -17.33 -3.59 5.29
C LEU A 376 -17.12 -3.05 3.85
N GLN A 377 -16.01 -2.39 3.60
CA GLN A 377 -15.60 -2.26 2.20
C GLN A 377 -15.37 -3.69 1.70
N THR A 378 -16.26 -4.12 0.82
CA THR A 378 -16.09 -5.30 0.00
C THR A 378 -14.63 -5.40 -0.41
N SER A 379 -13.98 -6.53 -0.11
CA SER A 379 -12.56 -6.73 -0.40
C SER A 379 -12.25 -6.24 -1.82
N PRO A 380 -11.07 -5.64 -2.10
CA PRO A 380 -10.70 -5.19 -3.45
C PRO A 380 -10.89 -6.29 -4.49
N THR A 381 -10.75 -7.54 -4.08
CA THR A 381 -11.01 -8.75 -4.87
C THR A 381 -12.48 -8.85 -5.27
N LEU A 382 -13.41 -8.52 -4.39
CA LEU A 382 -14.84 -8.52 -4.67
C LEU A 382 -15.26 -7.36 -5.59
N VAL A 383 -14.60 -6.21 -5.45
CA VAL A 383 -14.80 -5.07 -6.36
C VAL A 383 -14.25 -5.39 -7.75
N ARG A 384 -13.07 -6.01 -7.84
CA ARG A 384 -12.49 -6.47 -9.11
C ARG A 384 -13.33 -7.57 -9.76
N PHE A 385 -13.88 -8.52 -8.96
CA PHE A 385 -14.80 -9.52 -9.46
C PHE A 385 -16.06 -8.89 -10.06
N LYS A 386 -16.69 -7.91 -9.38
CA LYS A 386 -17.85 -7.18 -9.88
C LYS A 386 -17.53 -6.37 -11.16
N LYS A 387 -16.30 -5.88 -11.30
CA LYS A 387 -15.83 -5.09 -12.45
C LYS A 387 -15.30 -5.94 -13.60
N ALA A 388 -15.13 -7.27 -13.42
CA ALA A 388 -14.61 -8.16 -14.44
C ALA A 388 -15.64 -8.33 -15.57
N SER A 389 -15.29 -7.95 -16.80
CA SER A 389 -16.14 -8.02 -17.98
C SER A 389 -16.06 -9.37 -18.71
N ASN A 390 -14.91 -10.03 -18.71
CA ASN A 390 -14.67 -11.28 -19.44
C ASN A 390 -14.92 -12.54 -18.59
N PRO A 391 -15.45 -13.64 -19.19
CA PRO A 391 -15.72 -14.88 -18.48
C PRO A 391 -14.48 -15.52 -17.83
N PHE A 392 -13.30 -15.41 -18.48
CA PHE A 392 -12.02 -15.88 -17.93
C PHE A 392 -11.60 -15.05 -16.71
N SER A 393 -11.75 -13.74 -16.77
CA SER A 393 -11.49 -12.83 -15.64
C SER A 393 -12.44 -13.11 -14.47
N LYS A 394 -13.73 -13.37 -14.74
CA LYS A 394 -14.71 -13.77 -13.70
C LYS A 394 -14.36 -15.12 -13.08
N TRP A 395 -13.99 -16.11 -13.87
CA TRP A 395 -13.56 -17.43 -13.40
C TRP A 395 -12.30 -17.32 -12.54
N TYR A 396 -11.30 -16.56 -12.97
CA TYR A 396 -10.07 -16.29 -12.24
C TYR A 396 -10.33 -15.67 -10.86
N TRP A 397 -11.13 -14.60 -10.82
CA TRP A 397 -11.47 -13.92 -9.57
C TRP A 397 -12.36 -14.77 -8.66
N LYS A 398 -13.28 -15.57 -9.24
CA LYS A 398 -14.11 -16.51 -8.47
C LYS A 398 -13.27 -17.60 -7.79
N ARG A 399 -12.29 -18.18 -8.51
CA ARG A 399 -11.37 -19.18 -7.97
C ARG A 399 -10.48 -18.58 -6.87
N ARG A 400 -10.05 -17.34 -7.05
CA ARG A 400 -9.25 -16.61 -6.06
C ARG A 400 -10.04 -16.27 -4.79
N LEU A 401 -11.32 -15.92 -4.91
CA LEU A 401 -12.23 -15.73 -3.77
C LEU A 401 -12.47 -17.03 -2.99
N ALA A 402 -12.58 -18.15 -3.68
CA ALA A 402 -12.80 -19.47 -3.05
C ALA A 402 -11.54 -20.01 -2.35
N GLY A 403 -10.34 -19.73 -2.88
CA GLY A 403 -9.07 -20.22 -2.31
C GLY A 403 -8.47 -19.33 -1.20
N SER A 404 -9.03 -18.12 -0.95
CA SER A 404 -8.50 -17.16 0.03
C SER A 404 -9.22 -17.19 1.39
N SER A 405 -10.01 -18.25 1.69
CA SER A 405 -11.02 -18.12 2.74
C SER A 405 -10.50 -18.12 4.18
N GLU A 406 -9.41 -18.79 4.52
CA GLU A 406 -8.96 -18.86 5.93
C GLU A 406 -7.89 -17.83 6.30
N SER A 407 -6.77 -17.78 5.63
CA SER A 407 -5.68 -16.86 5.98
C SER A 407 -6.01 -15.38 5.64
N ALA A 408 -6.77 -15.14 4.56
CA ALA A 408 -7.28 -13.80 4.26
C ALA A 408 -8.33 -13.36 5.29
N MET A 409 -9.04 -14.31 5.90
CA MET A 409 -10.00 -14.03 6.96
C MET A 409 -9.27 -13.65 8.26
N GLU A 410 -8.17 -14.32 8.62
CA GLU A 410 -7.37 -14.01 9.82
C GLU A 410 -6.76 -12.61 9.76
N ILE A 411 -6.14 -12.23 8.63
CA ILE A 411 -5.57 -10.89 8.46
C ILE A 411 -6.68 -9.82 8.43
N ALA A 412 -7.83 -10.10 7.82
CA ALA A 412 -8.98 -9.21 7.83
C ALA A 412 -9.58 -9.06 9.25
N ILE A 413 -9.57 -10.13 10.05
CA ILE A 413 -9.95 -10.09 11.46
C ILE A 413 -8.94 -9.23 12.24
N LEU A 414 -7.64 -9.43 12.04
CA LEU A 414 -6.59 -8.61 12.66
C LEU A 414 -6.75 -7.13 12.29
N GLU A 415 -6.93 -6.82 11.01
CA GLU A 415 -7.23 -5.48 10.52
C GLU A 415 -8.42 -4.87 11.27
N ARG A 416 -9.54 -5.60 11.34
CA ARG A 416 -10.74 -5.15 12.04
C ARG A 416 -10.47 -4.91 13.53
N ARG A 417 -9.74 -5.82 14.22
CA ARG A 417 -9.43 -5.70 15.65
C ARG A 417 -8.52 -4.50 15.93
N VAL A 418 -7.49 -4.31 15.13
CA VAL A 418 -6.61 -3.14 15.26
C VAL A 418 -7.40 -1.83 15.10
N PHE A 419 -8.34 -1.78 14.14
CA PHE A 419 -9.21 -0.62 13.97
C PHE A 419 -10.19 -0.42 15.12
N GLN A 420 -10.82 -1.49 15.59
CA GLN A 420 -11.70 -1.41 16.75
C GLN A 420 -10.94 -0.88 17.96
N PHE A 421 -9.69 -1.31 18.15
CA PHE A 421 -8.85 -0.88 19.25
C PHE A 421 -8.44 0.60 19.09
N ALA A 422 -7.98 1.02 17.92
CA ALA A 422 -7.63 2.40 17.63
C ALA A 422 -8.85 3.35 17.82
N ASN A 423 -10.02 2.94 17.34
CA ASN A 423 -11.25 3.69 17.52
C ASN A 423 -11.65 3.80 19.00
N LEU A 424 -11.55 2.71 19.75
CA LEU A 424 -11.86 2.71 21.18
C LEU A 424 -10.94 3.65 21.95
N LEU A 425 -9.65 3.64 21.62
CA LEU A 425 -8.66 4.56 22.21
C LEU A 425 -9.00 6.02 21.89
N ALA A 426 -9.31 6.32 20.62
CA ALA A 426 -9.64 7.70 20.20
C ALA A 426 -10.93 8.20 20.87
N VAL A 427 -11.96 7.35 20.99
CA VAL A 427 -13.21 7.69 21.71
C VAL A 427 -12.95 7.87 23.21
N GLY A 428 -12.13 6.99 23.81
CA GLY A 428 -11.89 7.00 25.25
C GLY A 428 -11.04 8.18 25.73
N PHE A 429 -10.13 8.66 24.89
CA PHE A 429 -9.18 9.71 25.29
C PHE A 429 -9.49 11.12 24.76
N GLY A 430 -10.41 11.28 23.81
CA GLY A 430 -10.77 12.58 23.22
C GLY A 430 -9.60 13.26 22.50
N ALA A 431 -9.70 14.59 22.28
CA ALA A 431 -8.71 15.36 21.51
C ALA A 431 -7.32 15.44 22.21
N ALA A 432 -7.30 15.72 23.51
CA ALA A 432 -6.05 15.77 24.26
C ALA A 432 -5.32 14.41 24.27
N GLY A 433 -6.06 13.31 24.30
CA GLY A 433 -5.51 11.96 24.18
C GLY A 433 -5.04 11.63 22.79
N ALA A 434 -5.68 12.18 21.78
CA ALA A 434 -5.25 12.03 20.38
C ALA A 434 -3.83 12.58 20.15
N ASP A 435 -3.46 13.71 20.77
CA ASP A 435 -2.10 14.25 20.70
C ASP A 435 -1.07 13.35 21.40
N ILE A 436 -1.42 12.76 22.55
CA ILE A 436 -0.58 11.79 23.24
C ILE A 436 -0.33 10.56 22.36
N VAL A 437 -1.39 10.01 21.75
CA VAL A 437 -1.28 8.87 20.83
C VAL A 437 -0.42 9.24 19.63
N ARG A 438 -0.63 10.41 19.02
CA ARG A 438 0.13 10.89 17.86
C ARG A 438 1.64 10.97 18.16
N ARG A 439 2.02 11.53 19.30
CA ARG A 439 3.43 11.68 19.72
C ARG A 439 4.06 10.31 19.99
N ASN A 440 3.37 9.41 20.67
CA ASN A 440 3.85 8.06 20.92
C ASN A 440 4.01 7.23 19.63
N MET A 441 3.18 7.46 18.61
CA MET A 441 3.33 6.78 17.32
C MET A 441 4.52 7.29 16.49
N THR A 442 5.17 8.38 16.87
CA THR A 442 6.38 8.90 16.21
C THR A 442 7.68 8.44 16.86
N THR A 443 7.62 7.97 18.10
CA THR A 443 8.76 7.48 18.88
C THR A 443 8.85 5.96 18.83
N SER A 444 10.03 5.40 19.07
CA SER A 444 10.24 3.94 19.13
C SER A 444 9.83 3.34 20.47
N GLU A 445 9.71 4.14 21.48
CA GLU A 445 9.35 3.74 22.85
C GLU A 445 8.02 4.38 23.25
N LEU A 446 7.22 3.63 24.00
CA LEU A 446 5.96 4.11 24.55
C LEU A 446 6.24 4.96 25.79
N ASP A 447 5.99 6.27 25.71
CA ASP A 447 6.02 7.18 26.86
C ASP A 447 4.60 7.72 27.10
N ALA A 448 3.97 7.22 28.16
CA ALA A 448 2.64 7.66 28.57
C ALA A 448 2.64 9.07 29.17
N MET A 449 3.78 9.54 29.68
CA MET A 449 3.92 10.79 30.42
C MET A 449 4.63 11.89 29.62
N ILE A 450 4.32 11.99 28.34
CA ILE A 450 4.86 13.00 27.44
C ILE A 450 4.64 14.40 28.02
N PRO A 451 5.67 15.30 28.02
CA PRO A 451 5.54 16.68 28.50
C PRO A 451 4.38 17.40 27.83
N GLY A 452 3.59 18.12 28.60
CA GLY A 452 2.45 18.88 28.10
C GLY A 452 2.86 20.01 27.15
N SER A 453 1.96 20.42 26.29
CA SER A 453 2.12 21.55 25.37
C SER A 453 1.18 22.70 25.77
N ARG A 454 1.66 23.94 25.62
CA ARG A 454 0.81 25.12 25.76
C ARG A 454 -0.07 25.30 24.54
N VAL A 455 -1.36 25.46 24.79
CA VAL A 455 -2.36 25.75 23.75
C VAL A 455 -3.20 26.96 24.17
N ASP A 456 -3.59 27.77 23.19
CA ASP A 456 -4.57 28.84 23.36
C ASP A 456 -5.92 28.30 22.87
N ALA A 457 -6.95 28.37 23.71
CA ALA A 457 -8.23 27.74 23.41
C ALA A 457 -9.42 28.46 24.05
N ILE A 458 -10.61 28.12 23.61
CA ILE A 458 -11.88 28.45 24.22
C ILE A 458 -12.31 27.23 25.04
N PHE A 459 -12.56 27.43 26.32
CA PHE A 459 -13.03 26.41 27.25
C PHE A 459 -14.50 26.62 27.50
N VAL A 460 -15.31 25.60 27.30
CA VAL A 460 -16.75 25.59 27.59
C VAL A 460 -17.01 24.51 28.62
N HIS A 461 -17.51 24.92 29.77
CA HIS A 461 -17.96 24.02 30.80
C HIS A 461 -19.48 23.97 30.84
N ILE A 462 -20.06 22.77 30.88
CA ILE A 462 -21.51 22.55 30.82
C ILE A 462 -21.91 21.66 31.99
N ARG A 463 -23.01 22.01 32.68
CA ARG A 463 -23.58 21.19 33.76
C ARG A 463 -25.07 20.93 33.52
N VAL A 464 -25.48 19.72 33.86
CA VAL A 464 -26.91 19.34 33.87
C VAL A 464 -27.51 19.81 35.22
N GLU A 465 -28.54 20.65 35.15
CA GLU A 465 -29.22 21.15 36.34
C GLU A 465 -29.96 20.03 37.09
N ASN A 466 -29.96 20.05 38.42
CA ASN A 466 -30.64 19.09 39.29
C ASN A 466 -30.20 17.62 39.12
N PHE A 467 -28.98 17.36 38.62
CA PHE A 467 -28.52 16.00 38.29
C PHE A 467 -28.53 15.04 39.49
N GLN A 468 -28.24 15.51 40.70
CA GLN A 468 -28.28 14.67 41.91
C GLN A 468 -29.70 14.13 42.16
N THR A 469 -30.73 14.99 42.02
CA THR A 469 -32.14 14.56 42.13
C THR A 469 -32.52 13.59 40.99
N ILE A 470 -32.09 13.90 39.77
CA ILE A 470 -32.32 13.00 38.61
C ILE A 470 -31.71 11.63 38.90
N THR A 471 -30.47 11.57 39.33
CA THR A 471 -29.76 10.32 39.68
C THR A 471 -30.47 9.52 40.75
N SER A 472 -30.92 10.20 41.82
CA SER A 472 -31.62 9.58 42.94
C SER A 472 -32.96 8.93 42.53
N VAL A 473 -33.59 9.43 41.46
CA VAL A 473 -34.88 8.92 40.92
C VAL A 473 -34.67 7.88 39.84
N LEU A 474 -33.71 8.10 38.92
CA LEU A 474 -33.51 7.21 37.77
C LEU A 474 -32.67 5.97 38.10
N HIS A 475 -31.87 6.00 39.18
CA HIS A 475 -30.96 4.92 39.55
C HIS A 475 -30.10 4.44 38.34
N HIS A 476 -30.13 3.16 38.00
CA HIS A 476 -29.36 2.59 36.88
C HIS A 476 -29.76 3.17 35.51
N LYS A 477 -30.95 3.75 35.34
CA LYS A 477 -31.41 4.38 34.09
C LYS A 477 -30.73 5.70 33.82
N VAL A 478 -30.04 6.30 34.82
CA VAL A 478 -29.34 7.58 34.65
C VAL A 478 -28.23 7.48 33.59
N VAL A 479 -27.61 6.32 33.42
CA VAL A 479 -26.57 6.10 32.38
C VAL A 479 -27.16 6.28 30.96
N LYS A 480 -28.36 5.74 30.70
CA LYS A 480 -29.04 5.94 29.43
C LYS A 480 -29.39 7.42 29.21
N PHE A 481 -29.92 8.08 30.25
CA PHE A 481 -30.26 9.50 30.23
C PHE A 481 -29.03 10.37 29.86
N ILE A 482 -27.93 10.19 30.60
CA ILE A 482 -26.71 11.01 30.37
C ILE A 482 -26.06 10.71 29.03
N ASN A 483 -26.14 9.48 28.52
CA ASN A 483 -25.63 9.13 27.20
C ASN A 483 -26.40 9.81 26.08
N ILE A 484 -27.72 10.02 26.23
CA ILE A 484 -28.54 10.78 25.27
C ILE A 484 -28.09 12.25 25.27
N VAL A 485 -27.94 12.85 26.48
CA VAL A 485 -27.47 14.22 26.63
C VAL A 485 -26.05 14.39 26.05
N SER A 486 -25.13 13.45 26.37
CA SER A 486 -23.77 13.42 25.80
C SER A 486 -23.76 13.35 24.30
N GLY A 487 -24.61 12.49 23.70
CA GLY A 487 -24.71 12.32 22.26
C GLY A 487 -25.11 13.62 21.54
N ILE A 488 -26.01 14.42 22.15
CA ILE A 488 -26.43 15.72 21.62
C ILE A 488 -25.29 16.73 21.77
N ILE A 489 -24.70 16.85 22.96
CA ILE A 489 -23.62 17.82 23.25
C ILE A 489 -22.41 17.56 22.35
N HIS A 490 -21.89 16.34 22.35
CA HIS A 490 -20.71 15.97 21.55
C HIS A 490 -20.97 16.08 20.06
N GLY A 491 -22.17 15.68 19.60
CA GLY A 491 -22.54 15.75 18.20
C GLY A 491 -22.58 17.15 17.64
N ILE A 492 -23.13 18.12 18.40
CA ILE A 492 -23.20 19.52 17.99
C ILE A 492 -21.83 20.18 18.14
N ALA A 493 -21.10 19.92 19.22
CA ALA A 493 -19.74 20.44 19.39
C ALA A 493 -18.86 20.07 18.19
N ASP A 494 -18.89 18.81 17.74
CA ASP A 494 -18.13 18.35 16.56
C ASP A 494 -18.61 19.03 15.26
N GLU A 495 -19.92 19.26 15.08
CA GLU A 495 -20.45 19.98 13.90
C GLU A 495 -19.92 21.40 13.80
N PHE A 496 -19.69 22.06 14.95
CA PHE A 496 -19.12 23.41 15.05
C PHE A 496 -17.62 23.42 15.37
N CYS A 497 -16.89 22.37 14.98
CA CYS A 497 -15.43 22.25 15.11
C CYS A 497 -14.89 22.28 16.55
N GLY A 498 -15.73 22.05 17.55
CA GLY A 498 -15.32 21.84 18.93
C GLY A 498 -15.01 20.38 19.23
N THR A 499 -14.28 20.15 20.29
CA THR A 499 -13.88 18.81 20.72
C THR A 499 -14.35 18.54 22.15
N ALA A 500 -14.91 17.36 22.40
CA ALA A 500 -15.20 16.90 23.74
C ALA A 500 -13.92 16.43 24.43
N ASN A 501 -13.62 16.95 25.62
CA ASN A 501 -12.45 16.55 26.39
C ASN A 501 -12.82 15.61 27.54
N LYS A 502 -13.73 16.01 28.41
CA LYS A 502 -14.10 15.24 29.60
C LYS A 502 -15.61 15.25 29.83
N THR A 503 -16.13 14.09 30.23
CA THR A 503 -17.50 13.93 30.73
C THR A 503 -17.41 13.32 32.12
N ASP A 504 -17.88 14.06 33.12
CA ASP A 504 -17.77 13.70 34.54
C ASP A 504 -19.17 13.67 35.19
N GLY A 505 -19.95 12.67 34.78
CA GLY A 505 -21.34 12.52 35.21
C GLY A 505 -22.21 13.69 34.79
N GLU A 506 -22.38 14.71 35.64
CA GLU A 506 -23.23 15.86 35.40
C GLU A 506 -22.57 16.96 34.54
N THR A 507 -21.23 16.90 34.38
CA THR A 507 -20.45 17.98 33.75
C THR A 507 -19.75 17.53 32.49
N PHE A 508 -19.70 18.45 31.51
CA PHE A 508 -19.03 18.26 30.26
C PHE A 508 -18.03 19.40 30.02
N SER A 509 -16.84 19.06 29.53
CA SER A 509 -15.84 20.03 29.10
C SER A 509 -15.64 19.93 27.60
N LEU A 510 -15.89 21.02 26.88
CA LEU A 510 -15.63 21.16 25.47
C LEU A 510 -14.50 22.16 25.24
N VAL A 511 -13.74 21.97 24.18
CA VAL A 511 -12.58 22.81 23.84
C VAL A 511 -12.58 23.15 22.37
N TRP A 512 -12.34 24.42 22.04
CA TRP A 512 -12.02 24.89 20.69
C TRP A 512 -10.61 25.42 20.70
N GLU A 513 -9.68 24.69 20.14
CA GLU A 513 -8.28 25.15 19.99
C GLU A 513 -8.22 26.29 18.96
N LEU A 514 -7.49 27.35 19.31
CA LEU A 514 -7.32 28.51 18.46
C LEU A 514 -6.07 28.33 17.59
N ASP A 515 -6.28 28.06 16.32
CA ASP A 515 -5.20 27.98 15.35
C ASP A 515 -4.82 29.38 14.87
N LYS A 516 -3.51 29.64 14.77
CA LYS A 516 -2.96 30.92 14.30
C LYS A 516 -3.27 31.26 12.84
N THR A 517 -3.75 30.24 12.08
CA THR A 517 -4.04 30.35 10.64
C THR A 517 -5.49 30.61 10.30
N SER A 518 -6.43 30.37 11.23
CA SER A 518 -7.87 30.58 11.04
C SER A 518 -8.31 32.02 11.42
N GLN A 519 -9.45 32.44 10.88
CA GLN A 519 -10.05 33.70 11.25
C GLN A 519 -10.37 33.71 12.76
N PRO A 520 -9.81 34.63 13.56
CA PRO A 520 -9.83 34.52 15.02
C PRO A 520 -11.24 34.58 15.62
N TYR A 521 -12.18 35.30 14.98
CA TYR A 521 -13.57 35.40 15.46
C TYR A 521 -14.42 34.17 15.12
N LEU A 522 -14.09 33.41 14.07
CA LEU A 522 -14.91 32.28 13.62
C LEU A 522 -15.02 31.19 14.70
N SER A 523 -13.91 30.84 15.37
CA SER A 523 -13.92 29.83 16.43
C SER A 523 -14.73 30.27 17.65
N HIS A 524 -14.71 31.57 18.02
CA HIS A 524 -15.49 32.12 19.11
C HIS A 524 -16.98 32.08 18.78
N ASP A 525 -17.35 32.53 17.59
CA ASP A 525 -18.74 32.55 17.14
C ASP A 525 -19.29 31.12 16.99
N MET A 526 -18.47 30.17 16.51
CA MET A 526 -18.85 28.75 16.45
C MET A 526 -19.06 28.14 17.84
N ALA A 527 -18.22 28.44 18.81
CA ALA A 527 -18.37 27.93 20.17
C ALA A 527 -19.68 28.42 20.82
N LEU A 528 -19.99 29.69 20.69
CA LEU A 528 -21.26 30.25 21.19
C LEU A 528 -22.48 29.67 20.47
N THR A 529 -22.41 29.62 19.13
CA THR A 529 -23.49 29.05 18.32
C THR A 529 -23.75 27.60 18.66
N ALA A 530 -22.70 26.82 18.90
CA ALA A 530 -22.81 25.43 19.36
C ALA A 530 -23.57 25.34 20.70
N CYS A 531 -23.25 26.18 21.67
CA CYS A 531 -23.97 26.22 22.97
C CYS A 531 -25.45 26.53 22.80
N ALA A 532 -25.80 27.54 21.98
CA ALA A 532 -27.20 27.85 21.67
C ALA A 532 -27.92 26.67 20.97
N LYS A 533 -27.29 26.05 19.99
CA LYS A 533 -27.85 24.87 19.27
C LYS A 533 -28.00 23.65 20.18
N ILE A 534 -27.09 23.46 21.16
CA ILE A 534 -27.23 22.41 22.18
C ILE A 534 -28.50 22.65 23.01
N CYS A 535 -28.77 23.88 23.48
CA CYS A 535 -29.99 24.21 24.19
C CYS A 535 -31.26 23.88 23.39
N ILE A 536 -31.27 24.26 22.10
CA ILE A 536 -32.36 23.97 21.20
C ILE A 536 -32.58 22.46 21.00
N ALA A 537 -31.49 21.73 20.76
CA ALA A 537 -31.55 20.29 20.49
C ALA A 537 -31.97 19.48 21.73
N ILE A 538 -31.53 19.85 22.92
CA ILE A 538 -32.00 19.25 24.18
C ILE A 538 -33.52 19.46 24.36
N ASN A 539 -34.00 20.67 24.12
CA ASN A 539 -35.44 21.00 24.25
C ASN A 539 -36.29 20.23 23.22
N ARG A 540 -35.79 20.02 22.00
CA ARG A 540 -36.48 19.30 20.91
C ARG A 540 -36.38 17.78 21.00
N SER A 541 -35.49 17.23 21.80
CA SER A 541 -35.19 15.78 21.82
C SER A 541 -36.41 14.95 22.25
N LEU A 542 -36.91 14.11 21.36
CA LEU A 542 -38.02 13.18 21.66
C LEU A 542 -37.63 12.17 22.76
N GLU A 543 -36.36 11.69 22.73
CA GLU A 543 -35.89 10.73 23.73
C GLU A 543 -35.81 11.35 25.14
N LEU A 544 -35.49 12.64 25.26
CA LEU A 544 -35.44 13.34 26.55
C LEU A 544 -36.84 13.73 27.02
N ARG A 545 -37.80 13.90 26.14
CA ARG A 545 -39.22 14.14 26.50
C ARG A 545 -39.86 12.97 27.25
N GLU A 546 -39.41 11.72 27.03
CA GLU A 546 -39.89 10.60 27.82
C GLU A 546 -39.63 10.80 29.34
N TYR A 547 -38.56 11.51 29.70
CA TYR A 547 -38.23 11.79 31.09
C TYR A 547 -39.05 12.96 31.65
N THR A 548 -39.50 13.93 30.82
CA THR A 548 -40.35 15.05 31.27
C THR A 548 -41.76 14.57 31.68
N THR A 549 -42.20 13.43 31.21
CA THR A 549 -43.47 12.79 31.56
C THR A 549 -43.31 11.68 32.58
N TYR A 550 -42.08 11.40 33.06
CA TYR A 550 -41.82 10.31 34.00
C TYR A 550 -42.34 10.65 35.41
N PRO A 551 -43.37 9.95 35.94
CA PRO A 551 -44.08 10.36 37.15
C PRO A 551 -43.18 10.55 38.41
N PRO A 552 -42.16 9.66 38.68
CA PRO A 552 -41.31 9.84 39.82
C PRO A 552 -40.41 11.09 39.73
N LEU A 553 -40.06 11.56 38.55
CA LEU A 553 -39.29 12.80 38.37
C LEU A 553 -40.20 14.02 38.54
N ILE A 554 -41.42 14.00 38.00
CA ILE A 554 -42.39 15.12 38.17
C ILE A 554 -42.78 15.30 39.63
N GLN A 555 -42.87 14.20 40.42
CA GLN A 555 -43.18 14.29 41.84
C GLN A 555 -42.11 15.02 42.64
N LYS A 556 -40.85 14.86 42.29
CA LYS A 556 -39.72 15.53 42.97
C LYS A 556 -39.34 16.88 42.34
N LEU A 557 -39.51 17.01 41.05
CA LEU A 557 -39.21 18.21 40.28
C LEU A 557 -40.46 18.60 39.45
N PRO A 558 -41.36 19.39 39.99
CA PRO A 558 -42.54 19.90 39.27
C PRO A 558 -42.09 20.63 37.99
N ASN A 559 -42.79 20.39 36.85
CA ASN A 559 -42.44 20.96 35.54
C ASN A 559 -41.00 20.62 35.09
N PHE A 560 -40.56 19.40 35.36
CA PHE A 560 -39.22 18.94 34.99
C PHE A 560 -38.98 19.09 33.49
N SER A 561 -37.91 19.81 33.14
CA SER A 561 -37.28 19.85 31.84
C SER A 561 -35.78 19.70 31.98
N VAL A 562 -35.10 19.16 30.97
CA VAL A 562 -33.65 19.03 31.00
C VAL A 562 -33.03 20.37 30.68
N LYS A 563 -32.38 20.98 31.70
CA LYS A 563 -31.73 22.29 31.58
C LYS A 563 -30.22 22.13 31.69
N LEU A 564 -29.48 22.88 30.89
CA LEU A 564 -28.05 22.96 30.90
C LEU A 564 -27.58 24.37 31.30
N LYS A 565 -26.49 24.45 32.01
CA LYS A 565 -25.78 25.69 32.35
C LYS A 565 -24.41 25.71 31.68
N PHE A 566 -24.03 26.85 31.10
CA PHE A 566 -22.80 26.97 30.32
C PHE A 566 -21.93 28.11 30.86
N GLY A 567 -20.63 27.82 31.02
CA GLY A 567 -19.60 28.83 31.29
C GLY A 567 -18.55 28.81 30.19
N ILE A 568 -18.29 29.95 29.56
CA ILE A 568 -17.40 30.08 28.41
C ILE A 568 -16.30 31.06 28.70
N HIS A 569 -15.05 30.63 28.58
CA HIS A 569 -13.87 31.48 28.76
C HIS A 569 -12.82 31.18 27.69
N LYS A 570 -12.09 32.20 27.25
CA LYS A 570 -10.93 32.09 26.37
C LYS A 570 -9.67 32.30 27.19
N GLY A 571 -8.70 31.43 27.03
CA GLY A 571 -7.41 31.55 27.69
C GLY A 571 -6.41 30.52 27.14
N TRP A 572 -5.34 30.34 27.93
CA TRP A 572 -4.34 29.33 27.61
C TRP A 572 -4.41 28.16 28.59
N ALA A 573 -3.93 26.99 28.14
CA ALA A 573 -3.77 25.85 29.05
C ALA A 573 -2.55 24.99 28.66
N ILE A 574 -2.12 24.17 29.59
CA ILE A 574 -1.19 23.08 29.31
C ILE A 574 -2.03 21.84 28.99
N GLN A 575 -1.96 21.42 27.76
CA GLN A 575 -2.55 20.17 27.30
C GLN A 575 -1.56 19.02 27.53
N GLY A 576 -1.96 17.96 28.21
CA GLY A 576 -1.06 16.83 28.46
C GLY A 576 -1.73 15.67 29.18
N ALA A 577 -0.94 14.63 29.41
CA ALA A 577 -1.32 13.47 30.21
C ALA A 577 -1.05 13.74 31.71
N ILE A 578 -2.06 13.49 32.51
CA ILE A 578 -1.94 13.54 33.97
C ILE A 578 -2.18 12.16 34.51
N GLY A 579 -1.32 11.70 35.42
CA GLY A 579 -1.52 10.39 36.04
C GLY A 579 -0.20 9.67 36.32
N SER A 580 -0.21 8.39 36.04
CA SER A 580 0.92 7.47 36.23
C SER A 580 1.00 6.45 35.11
N ASN A 581 2.03 5.61 35.11
CA ASN A 581 2.14 4.48 34.17
C ASN A 581 0.97 3.47 34.26
N LEU A 582 0.13 3.56 35.28
CA LEU A 582 -1.03 2.69 35.47
C LEU A 582 -2.32 3.31 34.94
N LYS A 583 -2.43 4.63 34.93
CA LYS A 583 -3.59 5.37 34.44
C LYS A 583 -3.21 6.80 34.07
N ILE A 584 -3.60 7.20 32.88
CA ILE A 584 -3.46 8.57 32.37
C ILE A 584 -4.82 9.17 32.07
N ASP A 585 -5.01 10.43 32.44
CA ASP A 585 -6.16 11.24 32.05
C ASP A 585 -5.66 12.41 31.17
N PRO A 586 -6.01 12.48 29.88
CA PRO A 586 -5.70 13.63 29.05
C PRO A 586 -6.49 14.85 29.53
N ARG A 587 -5.81 15.96 29.87
CA ARG A 587 -6.45 17.15 30.41
C ARG A 587 -5.82 18.45 29.91
N TYR A 588 -6.59 19.52 30.09
CA TYR A 588 -6.14 20.91 30.02
C TYR A 588 -6.02 21.47 31.42
N LEU A 589 -4.84 21.97 31.75
CA LEU A 589 -4.53 22.53 33.08
C LEU A 589 -4.23 24.00 32.95
N SER A 590 -5.09 24.83 33.50
CA SER A 590 -4.82 26.25 33.73
C SER A 590 -5.87 26.88 34.64
N ALA A 591 -5.58 28.10 35.08
CA ALA A 591 -6.55 28.94 35.75
C ALA A 591 -7.72 29.33 34.88
N ASP A 592 -7.49 29.43 33.56
CA ASP A 592 -8.49 29.85 32.60
C ASP A 592 -9.55 28.74 32.39
N VAL A 593 -9.15 27.47 32.45
CA VAL A 593 -10.09 26.33 32.46
C VAL A 593 -11.01 26.43 33.71
N ASN A 594 -10.44 26.73 34.88
CA ASN A 594 -11.23 26.89 36.10
C ASN A 594 -12.16 28.08 36.00
N THR A 595 -11.78 29.17 35.31
CA THR A 595 -12.65 30.32 35.07
C THR A 595 -13.92 29.95 34.30
N ALA A 596 -13.83 29.09 33.31
CA ALA A 596 -15.02 28.57 32.60
C ALA A 596 -15.94 27.77 33.53
N GLU A 597 -15.38 26.94 34.41
CA GLU A 597 -16.14 26.20 35.43
C GLU A 597 -16.83 27.11 36.41
N LEU A 598 -16.15 28.19 36.88
CA LEU A 598 -16.72 29.17 37.80
C LEU A 598 -17.88 29.95 37.14
N LEU A 599 -17.73 30.37 35.88
CA LEU A 599 -18.81 31.00 35.15
C LEU A 599 -20.03 30.07 34.99
N GLU A 600 -19.80 28.78 34.81
CA GLU A 600 -20.88 27.79 34.76
C GLU A 600 -21.62 27.74 36.08
N ARG A 601 -20.91 27.66 37.21
CA ARG A 601 -21.51 27.65 38.57
C ARG A 601 -22.25 28.94 38.87
N PHE A 602 -21.74 30.09 38.45
CA PHE A 602 -22.33 31.40 38.65
C PHE A 602 -23.67 31.60 37.95
N ASN A 603 -23.98 30.78 36.90
CA ASN A 603 -25.33 30.75 36.33
C ASN A 603 -26.44 30.45 37.35
N ALA A 604 -26.12 29.68 38.43
CA ALA A 604 -27.10 29.35 39.45
C ALA A 604 -27.49 30.59 40.26
N ASP A 605 -26.54 31.44 40.58
CA ASP A 605 -26.77 32.67 41.34
C ASP A 605 -27.50 33.74 40.52
N LEU A 606 -27.15 33.79 39.22
CA LEU A 606 -27.74 34.77 38.29
C LEU A 606 -29.01 34.26 37.58
N GLY A 607 -29.39 33.00 37.72
CA GLY A 607 -30.53 32.42 37.04
C GLY A 607 -30.41 32.42 35.50
N THR A 608 -29.20 32.51 34.96
CA THR A 608 -28.89 32.53 33.52
C THR A 608 -28.63 31.15 32.95
N THR A 609 -28.53 31.05 31.65
CA THR A 609 -28.20 29.79 30.96
C THR A 609 -26.78 29.75 30.42
N ILE A 610 -26.30 30.82 29.78
CA ILE A 610 -24.99 30.93 29.18
C ILE A 610 -24.28 32.15 29.70
N LEU A 611 -23.19 31.99 30.40
CA LEU A 611 -22.27 33.06 30.84
C LEU A 611 -20.97 32.99 30.07
N VAL A 612 -20.48 34.14 29.64
CA VAL A 612 -19.22 34.30 28.95
C VAL A 612 -18.34 35.34 29.58
N SER A 613 -17.01 35.16 29.52
CA SER A 613 -16.07 36.17 29.98
C SER A 613 -15.86 37.29 28.98
N GLY A 614 -15.39 38.46 29.45
CA GLY A 614 -15.00 39.56 28.57
C GLY A 614 -13.90 39.16 27.59
N ASP A 615 -12.93 38.34 28.02
CA ASP A 615 -11.82 37.86 27.19
C ASP A 615 -12.32 37.00 26.02
N PHE A 616 -13.33 36.16 26.24
CA PHE A 616 -14.00 35.42 25.19
C PHE A 616 -14.72 36.36 24.22
N LEU A 617 -15.48 37.32 24.75
CA LEU A 617 -16.31 38.22 23.96
C LEU A 617 -15.48 39.12 23.02
N THR A 618 -14.27 39.51 23.44
CA THR A 618 -13.36 40.30 22.58
C THR A 618 -12.97 39.59 21.30
N GLY A 619 -13.00 38.25 21.27
CA GLY A 619 -12.69 37.43 20.10
C GLY A 619 -13.88 37.16 19.18
N CYS A 620 -15.12 37.50 19.57
CA CYS A 620 -16.31 37.30 18.72
C CYS A 620 -16.44 38.40 17.65
N SER A 621 -17.22 38.11 16.60
CA SER A 621 -17.66 39.13 15.62
C SER A 621 -18.47 40.23 16.29
N GLU A 622 -18.53 41.41 15.65
CA GLU A 622 -19.20 42.55 16.22
C GLU A 622 -20.71 42.31 16.37
N GLU A 623 -21.32 41.66 15.40
CA GLU A 623 -22.74 41.31 15.38
C GLU A 623 -23.07 40.37 16.56
N ILE A 624 -22.30 39.34 16.79
CA ILE A 624 -22.49 38.40 17.92
C ILE A 624 -22.21 39.08 19.26
N ARG A 625 -21.23 39.98 19.31
CA ARG A 625 -20.91 40.76 20.52
C ARG A 625 -22.09 41.59 20.99
N THR A 626 -22.84 42.22 20.09
CA THR A 626 -24.06 43.01 20.40
C THR A 626 -25.21 42.20 21.00
N MET A 627 -25.18 40.86 20.81
CA MET A 627 -26.22 39.97 21.36
C MET A 627 -26.07 39.67 22.85
N HIS A 628 -24.98 40.10 23.45
CA HIS A 628 -24.67 39.85 24.85
C HIS A 628 -24.98 41.11 25.72
N ARG A 629 -25.33 40.85 26.97
CA ARG A 629 -25.39 41.93 27.95
C ARG A 629 -24.36 41.73 29.08
N LEU A 630 -23.74 42.80 29.53
CA LEU A 630 -22.91 42.78 30.72
C LEU A 630 -23.80 42.53 31.96
N VAL A 631 -23.45 41.55 32.77
CA VAL A 631 -24.22 41.20 33.98
C VAL A 631 -23.52 41.66 35.25
N ASP A 632 -22.20 41.48 35.31
CA ASP A 632 -21.44 41.84 36.47
C ASP A 632 -19.95 42.10 36.10
N LYS A 633 -19.25 42.88 36.92
CA LYS A 633 -17.80 43.03 36.91
C LYS A 633 -17.28 42.60 38.25
N VAL A 634 -16.48 41.54 38.24
CA VAL A 634 -15.99 40.91 39.45
C VAL A 634 -14.47 41.07 39.57
N LYS A 635 -14.01 41.49 40.76
CA LYS A 635 -12.59 41.64 41.05
C LYS A 635 -12.13 40.56 42.04
N GLY A 636 -11.32 39.64 41.55
CA GLY A 636 -10.68 38.59 42.34
C GLY A 636 -9.20 38.87 42.55
N LYS A 637 -8.49 37.97 43.25
CA LYS A 637 -7.02 38.08 43.51
C LYS A 637 -6.19 38.10 42.21
N ARG A 638 -6.68 37.52 41.15
CA ARG A 638 -5.99 37.40 39.85
C ARG A 638 -6.32 38.51 38.85
N GLY A 639 -7.19 39.41 39.20
CA GLY A 639 -7.60 40.51 38.32
C GLY A 639 -9.10 40.67 38.21
N GLN A 640 -9.53 41.47 37.26
CA GLN A 640 -10.91 41.81 36.99
C GLN A 640 -11.47 40.91 35.85
N VAL A 641 -12.65 40.34 36.07
CA VAL A 641 -13.37 39.56 35.08
C VAL A 641 -14.72 40.22 34.78
N SER A 642 -14.97 40.63 33.57
CA SER A 642 -16.30 41.10 33.14
C SER A 642 -17.11 39.89 32.70
N VAL A 643 -18.30 39.75 33.26
CA VAL A 643 -19.21 38.61 33.00
C VAL A 643 -20.38 39.09 32.15
N TYR A 644 -20.61 38.42 31.04
CA TYR A 644 -21.69 38.71 30.14
C TYR A 644 -22.65 37.52 30.03
N SER A 645 -23.92 37.78 29.81
CA SER A 645 -24.94 36.77 29.56
C SER A 645 -25.35 36.76 28.09
N PHE A 646 -25.50 35.55 27.58
CA PHE A 646 -26.19 35.30 26.30
C PHE A 646 -27.57 34.71 26.61
N ASP A 647 -28.57 35.55 26.58
CA ASP A 647 -29.90 35.22 27.12
C ASP A 647 -30.72 34.38 26.19
N LEU A 648 -31.19 33.22 26.69
CA LEU A 648 -32.11 32.28 26.01
C LEU A 648 -33.20 31.83 27.00
N ASP A 649 -34.48 31.88 26.58
CA ASP A 649 -35.61 31.36 27.35
C ASP A 649 -35.74 29.84 27.18
N THR A 650 -34.97 29.07 27.94
CA THR A 650 -34.97 27.60 27.90
C THR A 650 -36.23 26.97 28.52
N ASP A 651 -37.11 27.77 29.17
CA ASP A 651 -38.38 27.30 29.71
C ASP A 651 -39.44 27.19 28.62
N ARG A 652 -39.26 27.89 27.50
CA ARG A 652 -40.17 27.85 26.36
C ARG A 652 -40.06 26.47 25.64
N ALA A 653 -41.16 25.77 25.57
CA ALA A 653 -41.24 24.52 24.85
C ALA A 653 -41.14 24.74 23.32
N LEU A 654 -40.26 24.00 22.66
CA LEU A 654 -40.13 23.98 21.20
C LEU A 654 -40.89 22.78 20.63
N ASP A 655 -41.39 22.91 19.40
CA ASP A 655 -42.04 21.79 18.71
C ASP A 655 -41.09 20.64 18.44
N PRO A 656 -41.54 19.38 18.55
CA PRO A 656 -40.71 18.24 18.22
C PRO A 656 -40.34 18.24 16.73
N PRO A 657 -39.21 17.61 16.36
CA PRO A 657 -38.88 17.45 14.96
C PRO A 657 -39.91 16.56 14.23
N ASP A 658 -40.11 16.82 12.93
CA ASP A 658 -41.01 16.01 12.10
C ASP A 658 -40.62 14.51 12.13
N PRO A 659 -41.62 13.61 12.30
CA PRO A 659 -41.34 12.16 12.41
C PRO A 659 -40.71 11.53 11.14
N GLY A 660 -40.75 12.20 9.99
CA GLY A 660 -40.15 11.72 8.74
C GLY A 660 -38.64 11.67 8.71
N SER A 661 -37.92 12.26 9.68
CA SER A 661 -36.48 12.31 9.71
C SER A 661 -35.80 11.06 10.37
N SER A 662 -36.58 10.10 10.85
CA SER A 662 -36.08 8.99 11.68
C SER A 662 -35.52 7.80 10.90
N THR A 663 -35.65 7.74 9.57
CA THR A 663 -35.20 6.60 8.75
C THR A 663 -33.74 6.66 8.27
N ILE A 664 -33.00 7.70 8.67
CA ILE A 664 -31.61 7.93 8.25
C ILE A 664 -30.68 6.96 8.98
N THR A 665 -29.88 6.19 8.22
CA THR A 665 -28.90 5.26 8.78
C THR A 665 -27.79 6.02 9.55
N ALA A 666 -27.11 5.33 10.48
CA ALA A 666 -25.98 5.92 11.24
C ALA A 666 -24.88 6.49 10.32
N ARG A 667 -24.68 5.87 9.16
CA ARG A 667 -23.71 6.35 8.15
C ARG A 667 -24.18 7.64 7.48
N GLN A 668 -25.42 7.71 7.06
CA GLN A 668 -25.96 8.93 6.47
C GLN A 668 -25.89 10.09 7.46
N ARG A 669 -26.20 9.84 8.76
CA ARG A 669 -26.03 10.86 9.81
C ARG A 669 -24.59 11.34 9.97
N ALA A 670 -23.61 10.44 9.84
CA ALA A 670 -22.19 10.80 9.91
C ALA A 670 -21.74 11.60 8.67
N ASP A 671 -22.16 11.17 7.48
CA ASP A 671 -21.85 11.86 6.21
C ASP A 671 -22.49 13.26 6.17
N ASP A 672 -23.76 13.38 6.62
CA ASP A 672 -24.47 14.67 6.73
C ASP A 672 -23.81 15.60 7.74
N ARG A 673 -23.29 15.06 8.86
CA ARG A 673 -22.57 15.84 9.87
C ARG A 673 -21.25 16.36 9.30
N ALA A 674 -20.48 15.50 8.62
CA ALA A 674 -19.23 15.90 8.00
C ALA A 674 -19.43 16.98 6.93
N TRP A 675 -20.52 16.87 6.14
CA TRP A 675 -20.89 17.88 5.16
C TRP A 675 -21.26 19.21 5.84
N ARG A 676 -22.10 19.20 6.89
CA ARG A 676 -22.46 20.39 7.67
C ARG A 676 -21.24 21.03 8.31
N LYS A 677 -20.35 20.25 8.94
CA LYS A 677 -19.11 20.74 9.51
C LYS A 677 -18.27 21.53 8.49
N LYS A 678 -18.14 20.99 7.27
CA LYS A 678 -17.46 21.71 6.19
C LYS A 678 -18.14 23.01 5.80
N GLY A 679 -19.49 23.04 5.78
CA GLY A 679 -20.27 24.24 5.52
C GLY A 679 -20.09 25.31 6.60
N ARG A 680 -19.96 24.93 7.90
CA ARG A 680 -19.79 25.86 9.01
C ARG A 680 -18.50 26.68 8.92
N LEU A 681 -17.44 26.10 8.37
CA LEU A 681 -16.15 26.80 8.19
C LEU A 681 -16.22 28.01 7.23
N THR A 682 -17.26 28.08 6.41
CA THR A 682 -17.46 29.17 5.42
C THR A 682 -18.68 30.03 5.71
N SER A 683 -19.48 29.67 6.71
CA SER A 683 -20.75 30.38 7.02
C SER A 683 -20.51 31.47 8.08
N ASN A 684 -21.26 32.59 7.96
CA ASN A 684 -21.36 33.55 9.03
C ASN A 684 -22.27 32.99 10.15
N MET A 685 -21.77 32.93 11.37
CA MET A 685 -22.49 32.33 12.51
C MET A 685 -23.68 33.18 12.96
N TYR A 686 -23.64 34.50 12.78
CA TYR A 686 -24.76 35.39 13.03
C TYR A 686 -25.97 35.06 12.12
N ASP A 687 -25.69 34.82 10.84
CA ASP A 687 -26.74 34.42 9.89
C ASP A 687 -27.29 33.02 10.21
N VAL A 688 -26.44 32.10 10.66
CA VAL A 688 -26.82 30.74 11.09
C VAL A 688 -27.78 30.81 12.29
N LEU A 689 -27.56 31.73 13.23
CA LEU A 689 -28.43 31.92 14.38
C LEU A 689 -29.75 32.61 13.96
N ASN A 690 -29.68 33.69 13.23
CA ASN A 690 -30.85 34.46 12.84
C ASN A 690 -31.76 33.77 11.79
N SER A 691 -31.25 32.82 11.04
CA SER A 691 -32.05 31.98 10.17
C SER A 691 -32.75 30.84 10.92
N ASP A 692 -32.38 30.56 12.16
CA ASP A 692 -33.00 29.51 12.96
C ASP A 692 -34.22 30.01 13.71
N ARG A 693 -35.40 29.55 13.29
CA ARG A 693 -36.70 29.90 13.88
C ARG A 693 -36.76 29.55 15.38
N ASP A 694 -36.17 28.42 15.78
CA ASP A 694 -36.19 28.00 17.18
C ASP A 694 -35.33 28.94 18.05
N PHE A 695 -34.16 29.37 17.51
CA PHE A 695 -33.32 30.35 18.18
C PHE A 695 -34.09 31.69 18.38
N LEU A 696 -34.72 32.19 17.35
CA LEU A 696 -35.53 33.41 17.43
C LEU A 696 -36.67 33.27 18.47
N ASN A 697 -37.33 32.11 18.51
CA ASN A 697 -38.39 31.84 19.50
C ASN A 697 -37.84 31.90 20.94
N LEU A 698 -36.63 31.32 21.19
CA LEU A 698 -36.04 31.36 22.53
C LEU A 698 -35.55 32.77 22.96
N ARG A 699 -35.41 33.72 22.02
CA ARG A 699 -35.01 35.11 22.29
C ARG A 699 -36.14 36.09 22.29
N GLU A 700 -37.33 35.73 21.88
CA GLU A 700 -38.47 36.61 21.74
C GLU A 700 -38.81 37.42 23.03
N LYS A 701 -38.56 36.80 24.18
CA LYS A 701 -38.74 37.42 25.49
C LYS A 701 -37.83 38.63 25.75
N TYR A 702 -36.64 38.66 25.14
CA TYR A 702 -35.59 39.65 25.33
C TYR A 702 -35.63 40.70 24.20
N SER A 703 -36.47 41.72 24.36
CA SER A 703 -36.62 42.79 23.34
C SER A 703 -35.46 43.82 23.43
N SER A 704 -35.23 44.58 22.36
CA SER A 704 -34.27 45.70 22.36
C SER A 704 -34.54 46.71 23.49
N LYS A 705 -35.80 47.03 23.74
CA LYS A 705 -36.21 47.92 24.83
C LYS A 705 -35.75 47.38 26.22
N PHE A 706 -35.90 46.08 26.44
CA PHE A 706 -35.42 45.42 27.67
C PHE A 706 -33.93 45.63 27.84
N PHE A 707 -33.12 45.42 26.82
CA PHE A 707 -31.66 45.59 26.87
C PHE A 707 -31.27 47.05 27.15
N ASP A 708 -31.99 48.04 26.59
CA ASP A 708 -31.71 49.47 26.81
C ASP A 708 -31.98 49.87 28.27
N PHE A 709 -33.12 49.43 28.83
CA PHE A 709 -33.43 49.69 30.25
C PHE A 709 -32.45 49.01 31.17
N TYR A 710 -32.12 47.74 30.92
CA TYR A 710 -31.15 47.02 31.73
C TYR A 710 -29.77 47.68 31.71
N LYS A 711 -29.30 48.04 30.52
CA LYS A 711 -28.01 48.74 30.33
C LYS A 711 -27.95 50.04 31.13
N ASN A 712 -29.02 50.82 31.13
CA ASN A 712 -29.07 52.05 31.93
C ASN A 712 -28.99 51.76 33.44
N GLY A 713 -29.77 50.82 33.95
CA GLY A 713 -29.74 50.42 35.34
C GLY A 713 -28.34 49.91 35.78
N LEU A 714 -27.71 49.07 34.95
CA LEU A 714 -26.39 48.53 35.23
C LEU A 714 -25.30 49.59 35.16
N LEU A 715 -25.36 50.54 34.22
CA LEU A 715 -24.39 51.64 34.13
C LEU A 715 -24.42 52.51 35.40
N ASN A 716 -25.61 52.83 35.89
CA ASN A 716 -25.76 53.59 37.17
C ASN A 716 -25.22 52.78 38.36
N TYR A 717 -25.42 51.47 38.39
CA TYR A 717 -24.83 50.60 39.42
C TYR A 717 -23.29 50.65 39.38
N LEU A 718 -22.68 50.50 38.18
CA LEU A 718 -21.21 50.53 38.02
C LEU A 718 -20.61 51.90 38.36
N SER A 719 -21.31 52.99 38.05
CA SER A 719 -20.86 54.35 38.38
C SER A 719 -21.04 54.74 39.87
N GLY A 720 -21.71 53.91 40.67
CA GLY A 720 -21.97 54.18 42.08
C GLY A 720 -23.27 54.95 42.35
N GLU A 721 -24.07 55.24 41.35
CA GLU A 721 -25.41 55.91 41.48
C GLU A 721 -26.48 54.87 41.85
N TRP A 722 -26.33 54.21 43.00
CA TRP A 722 -27.09 53.02 43.37
C TRP A 722 -28.58 53.25 43.57
N MET A 723 -29.02 54.45 44.02
CA MET A 723 -30.45 54.79 44.12
C MET A 723 -31.12 54.92 42.78
N ILE A 724 -30.41 55.46 41.77
CA ILE A 724 -30.92 55.53 40.36
C ILE A 724 -30.95 54.15 39.78
N ALA A 725 -29.87 53.36 39.99
CA ALA A 725 -29.80 52.00 39.56
C ALA A 725 -30.93 51.12 40.10
N LYS A 726 -31.25 51.29 41.41
CA LYS A 726 -32.37 50.59 42.05
C LYS A 726 -33.68 50.83 41.31
N THR A 727 -34.04 52.10 41.13
CA THR A 727 -35.30 52.48 40.46
C THR A 727 -35.39 51.92 39.05
N ALA A 728 -34.29 52.00 38.31
CA ALA A 728 -34.22 51.47 36.94
C ALA A 728 -34.36 49.94 36.87
N LEU A 729 -33.66 49.22 37.78
CA LEU A 729 -33.67 47.74 37.78
C LEU A 729 -35.02 47.19 38.31
N GLU A 730 -35.66 47.84 39.28
CA GLU A 730 -37.01 47.47 39.75
C GLU A 730 -38.07 47.66 38.64
N GLN A 731 -37.96 48.72 37.86
CA GLN A 731 -38.88 48.99 36.74
C GLN A 731 -38.81 47.95 35.63
N ILE A 732 -37.63 47.30 35.45
CA ILE A 732 -37.45 46.25 34.44
C ILE A 732 -38.46 45.10 34.64
N SER A 733 -38.63 44.63 35.86
CA SER A 733 -39.55 43.54 36.20
C SER A 733 -40.99 43.89 35.87
N HIS A 734 -41.38 45.15 36.03
CA HIS A 734 -42.74 45.64 35.70
C HIS A 734 -42.96 45.81 34.18
N GLN A 735 -41.95 46.30 33.46
CA GLN A 735 -42.08 46.60 32.03
C GLN A 735 -41.82 45.36 31.14
N ALA A 736 -40.97 44.44 31.54
CA ALA A 736 -40.66 43.26 30.77
C ALA A 736 -41.72 42.14 30.90
N GLY A 737 -42.58 42.19 31.91
CA GLY A 737 -43.60 41.16 32.16
C GLY A 737 -43.03 39.84 32.69
N PHE A 738 -41.73 39.81 33.09
CA PHE A 738 -41.06 38.67 33.68
C PHE A 738 -40.00 39.13 34.70
N ILE A 739 -39.65 38.25 35.60
CA ILE A 739 -38.62 38.51 36.63
C ILE A 739 -37.24 38.26 36.03
N ASP A 740 -36.43 39.34 35.90
CA ASP A 740 -35.02 39.21 35.47
C ASP A 740 -34.11 38.91 36.67
N GLN A 741 -33.61 37.67 36.74
CA GLN A 741 -32.80 37.24 37.88
C GLN A 741 -31.45 37.98 38.01
N PRO A 742 -30.73 38.36 36.95
CA PRO A 742 -29.55 39.20 37.05
C PRO A 742 -29.82 40.57 37.67
N SER A 743 -30.94 41.20 37.33
CA SER A 743 -31.39 42.48 37.96
C SER A 743 -31.62 42.28 39.45
N LEU A 744 -32.32 41.20 39.84
CA LEU A 744 -32.54 40.87 41.25
C LEU A 744 -31.23 40.59 42.01
N PHE A 745 -30.27 39.93 41.37
CA PHE A 745 -28.95 39.67 41.98
C PHE A 745 -28.24 40.97 42.29
N VAL A 746 -28.19 41.93 41.36
CA VAL A 746 -27.60 43.25 41.58
C VAL A 746 -28.33 44.03 42.68
N LEU A 747 -29.70 44.00 42.64
CA LEU A 747 -30.51 44.63 43.69
C LEU A 747 -30.25 44.06 45.07
N LYS A 748 -30.19 42.75 45.25
CA LYS A 748 -29.83 42.06 46.48
C LYS A 748 -28.45 42.46 47.01
N TYR A 749 -27.49 42.60 46.08
CA TYR A 749 -26.16 43.06 46.47
C TYR A 749 -26.17 44.49 46.97
N MET A 750 -26.84 45.42 46.28
CA MET A 750 -27.02 46.80 46.73
C MET A 750 -27.82 46.91 48.05
N GLU A 751 -28.80 46.04 48.24
CA GLU A 751 -29.61 45.97 49.49
C GLU A 751 -28.74 45.60 50.70
N LYS A 752 -27.80 44.64 50.56
CA LYS A 752 -26.82 44.28 51.60
C LYS A 752 -25.99 45.47 52.05
N HIS A 753 -25.83 46.49 51.24
CA HIS A 753 -25.09 47.70 51.48
C HIS A 753 -26.03 48.93 51.73
N SER A 754 -27.32 48.66 51.98
CA SER A 754 -28.33 49.71 52.19
C SER A 754 -28.43 50.71 51.03
N TYR A 755 -28.15 50.26 49.81
CA TYR A 755 -28.12 51.02 48.56
C TYR A 755 -27.10 52.18 48.53
N GLU A 756 -26.09 52.13 49.37
CA GLU A 756 -24.95 53.05 49.37
C GLU A 756 -23.69 52.30 48.87
N PRO A 757 -22.97 52.86 47.89
CA PRO A 757 -21.76 52.21 47.42
C PRO A 757 -20.66 52.20 48.46
N PRO A 758 -19.85 51.13 48.59
CA PRO A 758 -18.69 51.12 49.45
C PRO A 758 -17.73 52.28 49.14
N LYS A 759 -17.02 52.79 50.09
CA LYS A 759 -16.11 53.96 49.93
C LYS A 759 -15.05 53.81 48.86
N ASN A 760 -14.68 52.58 48.51
CA ASN A 760 -13.69 52.25 47.49
C ASN A 760 -14.36 51.61 46.27
N TRP A 761 -15.61 51.96 45.93
CA TRP A 761 -16.31 51.41 44.79
C TRP A 761 -15.65 51.88 43.50
N ASP A 762 -15.14 50.93 42.73
CA ASP A 762 -14.49 51.13 41.40
C ASP A 762 -15.32 50.54 40.23
N GLY A 763 -16.58 50.25 40.50
CA GLY A 763 -17.46 49.57 39.51
C GLY A 763 -17.29 48.07 39.47
N ASN A 764 -16.47 47.49 40.37
CA ASN A 764 -16.23 46.08 40.43
C ASN A 764 -16.67 45.49 41.77
N ARG A 765 -17.45 44.43 41.74
CA ARG A 765 -17.85 43.70 42.93
C ARG A 765 -16.70 42.85 43.45
N PRO A 766 -16.25 43.02 44.71
CA PRO A 766 -15.26 42.13 45.27
C PRO A 766 -15.83 40.74 45.46
N VAL A 767 -15.04 39.72 45.12
CA VAL A 767 -15.39 38.31 45.41
C VAL A 767 -15.31 38.11 46.90
N SER A 768 -16.42 37.80 47.58
CA SER A 768 -16.46 37.49 48.99
C SER A 768 -15.99 36.04 49.23
N ASP A 769 -15.13 35.82 50.23
CA ASP A 769 -14.69 34.48 50.64
C ASP A 769 -15.83 33.64 51.25
N ASN A 770 -17.00 34.22 51.46
CA ASN A 770 -18.14 33.61 52.12
C ASN A 770 -19.36 33.49 51.17
N GLY A 771 -19.40 32.44 50.37
CA GLY A 771 -20.64 31.89 49.83
C GLY A 771 -21.04 32.23 48.39
N ASP A 772 -20.31 33.09 47.68
CA ASP A 772 -20.54 33.26 46.23
C ASP A 772 -19.82 32.15 45.46
N SER A 773 -20.47 31.56 44.47
CA SER A 773 -19.90 30.52 43.62
C SER A 773 -18.62 30.95 42.88
N LEU A 774 -18.38 32.29 42.76
CA LEU A 774 -17.12 32.88 42.26
C LEU A 774 -16.03 33.03 43.37
N GLY A 775 -16.33 32.79 44.67
CA GLY A 775 -15.39 32.90 45.75
C GLY A 775 -14.19 31.95 45.75
N TYR A 776 -14.27 30.90 44.96
CA TYR A 776 -13.18 29.91 44.77
C TYR A 776 -12.16 30.31 43.70
N CYS A 777 -12.16 31.52 43.16
CA CYS A 777 -11.08 32.06 42.33
C CYS A 777 -9.80 32.43 43.10
N ASN A 778 -9.50 31.75 44.20
CA ASN A 778 -8.30 31.96 45.00
C ASN A 778 -7.12 31.08 44.56
#